data_5bf762a51ea4cda8998c1f4b5e6b8139
#
_entry.id   5bf762a51ea4cda8998c1f4b5e6b8139
#
_cell.length_a   1.000
_cell.length_b   1.000
_cell.length_c   1.000
_cell.angle_alpha   90.00
_cell.angle_beta   90.00
_cell.angle_gamma   90.00
#
_symmetry.space_group_name_H-M   'P 1'
#
loop_
_entity.id
_entity.type
_entity.pdbx_description
1 polymer ?
#
loop_
_entity_poly.entity_id
_entity_poly.type
_entity_poly.pdbx_seq_one_letter_code
_entity_poly.pdbx_strand_id
1 'polypeptide(L)'
;MSLEDQYDAWVRGLMGGKKYAATSKQAEEASDAVQQMQASLDALTAAQKRQSAAGSALDAVQKAGAATAESVRKMSSELTRSLHQDGLLGGTTAAPTAEPKNADKPVNTDFSGAADKIKAQVLGQDAFVSALVKAFRRPFVMGTAGDTGRARNLMLLCGPNGTGRHYALTCAVEELAGRGILRSAAIERMDLSLYPGPAQEKLFLQDLYAALQSDAEVLAFDHYEGCAANYLNMLSTLAIEGTLSLSSRYVLQRGILVDVGTALAPGAIGELTAGGKYFVFFSNKDEAALADTFGARFVDALAGDVCRTRAFTPEALAAVAARELNWLAQRVRKQCGLALSMGADVRDLLAAQYGKTTGMQAMRDYCETAYRALAEYVLDAEEPPADGTPAVLTAADGKLLLSVKDGEPFDLLALLPQQYRGDVDAVEAELDEIVGLAEVKNYVRDIAKNVQAQQRRKAQGLKVAEVNMHMIFTGNPGTGKTTIARILAKYLKAIGALRGGQLVEVTRADLVGRYVGHTAPLTNTVIQSALGGVLFIDEAYSLYRGGEDSFGLEAIDTLVKGIEDNRGDLVVILAGYTKEMQLFLSANSGLASRFPNQIEFPDYTGEELYRITLSIAKSKGYHLDESCRDVLIKWYDEQQAADAATNGNGRMARNVLEKAILNQARRLVADADADLALLLPGDFELE
;
A
#
# COMPACT_ATOMS: atom_id res chain seq x y z
N MET A 1 19.78 13.25 5.48
CA MET A 1 19.97 12.99 4.03
C MET A 1 19.65 14.27 3.30
N SER A 2 20.62 14.81 2.55
CA SER A 2 20.41 16.03 1.76
C SER A 2 19.45 15.71 0.60
N LEU A 3 18.84 16.74 0.01
CA LEU A 3 18.01 16.59 -1.20
C LEU A 3 18.82 15.96 -2.37
N GLU A 4 20.13 16.19 -2.39
CA GLU A 4 21.07 15.55 -3.32
C GLU A 4 21.16 14.05 -3.12
N ASP A 5 21.21 13.54 -1.87
CA ASP A 5 21.25 12.11 -1.59
C ASP A 5 19.95 11.41 -2.02
N GLN A 6 18.80 12.09 -1.89
CA GLN A 6 17.50 11.56 -2.34
C GLN A 6 17.39 11.57 -3.87
N TYR A 7 17.91 12.58 -4.54
CA TYR A 7 17.96 12.66 -5.99
C TYR A 7 18.88 11.61 -6.59
N ASP A 8 20.06 11.43 -6.04
CA ASP A 8 21.02 10.39 -6.48
C ASP A 8 20.52 8.95 -6.23
N ALA A 9 19.75 8.73 -5.16
CA ALA A 9 19.11 7.45 -4.91
C ALA A 9 17.96 7.19 -5.90
N TRP A 10 17.19 8.22 -6.23
CA TRP A 10 16.11 8.16 -7.20
C TRP A 10 16.63 7.92 -8.63
N VAL A 11 17.67 8.64 -9.05
CA VAL A 11 18.33 8.46 -10.36
C VAL A 11 18.97 7.08 -10.49
N ARG A 12 19.60 6.56 -9.42
CA ARG A 12 20.15 5.18 -9.40
C ARG A 12 19.05 4.11 -9.46
N GLY A 13 17.90 4.37 -8.86
CA GLY A 13 16.74 3.47 -8.95
C GLY A 13 16.10 3.41 -10.34
N LEU A 14 16.09 4.53 -11.06
CA LEU A 14 15.56 4.62 -12.44
C LEU A 14 16.50 4.00 -13.49
N MET A 15 17.81 4.02 -13.26
CA MET A 15 18.82 3.65 -14.26
C MET A 15 19.25 2.18 -14.22
N GLY A 16 18.62 1.32 -13.40
CA GLY A 16 18.73 -0.15 -13.43
C GLY A 16 20.10 -0.68 -13.86
N GLY A 17 21.15 -0.38 -13.10
CA GLY A 17 22.43 -1.12 -13.16
C GLY A 17 23.27 -1.07 -14.46
N LYS A 18 22.86 -0.35 -15.50
CA LYS A 18 23.67 -0.21 -16.73
C LYS A 18 24.45 1.10 -16.73
N LYS A 19 25.77 0.98 -16.80
CA LYS A 19 26.71 2.11 -16.96
C LYS A 19 26.39 2.88 -18.25
N TYR A 20 25.69 4.01 -18.12
CA TYR A 20 25.68 5.05 -19.13
C TYR A 20 26.66 6.15 -18.70
N ALA A 21 27.66 6.37 -19.50
CA ALA A 21 28.49 7.57 -19.41
C ALA A 21 27.64 8.73 -19.96
N ALA A 22 26.96 9.44 -19.06
CA ALA A 22 26.38 10.73 -19.40
C ALA A 22 27.54 11.67 -19.79
N THR A 23 27.42 12.36 -20.91
CA THR A 23 28.41 13.36 -21.31
C THR A 23 28.44 14.45 -20.25
N SER A 24 29.64 14.92 -19.86
CA SER A 24 29.89 15.93 -18.81
C SER A 24 29.00 17.16 -18.95
N LYS A 25 28.58 17.49 -20.13
CA LYS A 25 27.73 18.64 -20.45
C LYS A 25 26.28 18.52 -19.96
N GLN A 26 25.70 17.32 -19.96
CA GLN A 26 24.33 17.10 -19.46
C GLN A 26 24.25 17.05 -17.92
N ALA A 27 25.34 16.66 -17.27
CA ALA A 27 25.45 16.71 -15.81
C ALA A 27 25.66 18.15 -15.31
N GLU A 28 26.39 19.00 -16.04
CA GLU A 28 26.54 20.42 -15.74
C GLU A 28 25.21 21.19 -15.94
N GLU A 29 24.49 20.95 -17.05
CA GLU A 29 23.21 21.59 -17.32
C GLU A 29 22.12 21.20 -16.29
N ALA A 30 22.14 19.96 -15.77
CA ALA A 30 21.27 19.52 -14.68
C ALA A 30 21.66 20.14 -13.34
N SER A 31 22.95 20.32 -13.07
CA SER A 31 23.47 20.99 -11.87
C SER A 31 23.10 22.49 -11.85
N ASP A 32 23.23 23.16 -12.98
CA ASP A 32 22.86 24.59 -13.11
C ASP A 32 21.33 24.78 -12.93
N ALA A 33 20.50 23.85 -13.42
CA ALA A 33 19.06 23.91 -13.22
C ALA A 33 18.66 23.70 -11.75
N VAL A 34 19.35 22.83 -11.03
CA VAL A 34 19.16 22.62 -9.59
C VAL A 34 19.61 23.84 -8.78
N GLN A 35 20.74 24.46 -9.14
CA GLN A 35 21.20 25.72 -8.49
C GLN A 35 20.23 26.88 -8.74
N GLN A 36 19.68 27.02 -9.94
CA GLN A 36 18.67 28.05 -10.23
C GLN A 36 17.37 27.81 -9.45
N MET A 37 16.97 26.54 -9.27
CA MET A 37 15.81 26.19 -8.46
C MET A 37 16.03 26.49 -6.98
N GLN A 38 17.22 26.21 -6.47
CA GLN A 38 17.62 26.54 -5.09
C GLN A 38 17.63 28.06 -4.86
N ALA A 39 18.20 28.81 -5.77
CA ALA A 39 18.23 30.30 -5.72
C ALA A 39 16.79 30.88 -5.78
N SER A 40 15.89 30.26 -6.53
CA SER A 40 14.48 30.66 -6.61
C SER A 40 13.72 30.37 -5.32
N LEU A 41 14.03 29.23 -4.68
CA LEU A 41 13.47 28.84 -3.37
C LEU A 41 13.93 29.76 -2.24
N ASP A 42 15.20 30.11 -2.26
CA ASP A 42 15.79 31.07 -1.30
C ASP A 42 15.23 32.48 -1.50
N ALA A 43 14.99 32.91 -2.74
CA ALA A 43 14.32 34.13 -3.06
C ALA A 43 12.85 34.17 -2.59
N LEU A 44 12.14 33.05 -2.72
CA LEU A 44 10.76 32.87 -2.22
C LEU A 44 10.71 32.96 -0.69
N THR A 45 11.66 32.31 -0.03
CA THR A 45 11.78 32.32 1.44
C THR A 45 12.15 33.72 1.97
N ALA A 46 12.99 34.44 1.26
CA ALA A 46 13.35 35.83 1.57
C ALA A 46 12.17 36.78 1.30
N ALA A 47 11.38 36.55 0.26
CA ALA A 47 10.17 37.30 -0.04
C ALA A 47 9.05 37.07 1.03
N GLN A 48 8.90 35.84 1.50
CA GLN A 48 7.97 35.52 2.58
C GLN A 48 8.32 36.22 3.91
N LYS A 49 9.61 36.33 4.23
CA LYS A 49 10.09 37.10 5.39
C LYS A 49 9.89 38.61 5.27
N ARG A 50 9.75 39.14 4.05
CA ARG A 50 9.48 40.58 3.78
C ARG A 50 8.00 40.92 3.67
N GLN A 51 7.12 39.92 3.71
CA GLN A 51 5.66 40.07 3.58
C GLN A 51 4.95 40.76 4.77
N SER A 52 5.68 41.10 5.84
CA SER A 52 5.16 41.96 6.89
C SER A 52 5.17 43.48 6.55
N ALA A 53 5.63 43.84 5.35
CA ALA A 53 5.60 45.24 4.88
C ALA A 53 5.42 45.32 3.35
N ALA A 54 4.23 45.75 2.93
CA ALA A 54 3.84 46.33 1.64
C ALA A 54 3.41 45.40 0.49
N GLY A 55 2.24 45.71 -0.07
CA GLY A 55 1.43 45.03 -1.08
C GLY A 55 1.98 45.01 -2.53
N SER A 56 3.29 45.17 -2.78
CA SER A 56 3.91 45.04 -4.11
C SER A 56 4.61 43.68 -4.36
N ALA A 57 4.59 42.77 -3.35
CA ALA A 57 5.28 41.50 -3.42
C ALA A 57 4.44 40.40 -4.13
N LEU A 58 3.14 40.54 -4.26
CA LEU A 58 2.26 39.53 -4.84
C LEU A 58 2.51 39.34 -6.36
N ASP A 59 2.79 40.43 -7.08
CA ASP A 59 3.11 40.42 -8.53
C ASP A 59 4.45 39.75 -8.84
N ALA A 60 5.45 39.92 -7.95
CA ALA A 60 6.76 39.31 -8.11
C ALA A 60 6.74 37.80 -7.83
N VAL A 61 5.91 37.36 -6.85
CA VAL A 61 5.71 35.93 -6.51
C VAL A 61 4.97 35.22 -7.62
N GLN A 62 3.96 35.84 -8.25
CA GLN A 62 3.25 35.25 -9.40
C GLN A 62 4.17 35.12 -10.63
N LYS A 63 5.04 36.08 -10.91
CA LYS A 63 6.02 35.99 -12.01
C LYS A 63 7.09 34.92 -11.76
N ALA A 64 7.60 34.81 -10.55
CA ALA A 64 8.58 33.79 -10.19
C ALA A 64 7.98 32.38 -10.23
N GLY A 65 6.74 32.19 -9.74
CA GLY A 65 6.02 30.94 -9.82
C GLY A 65 5.72 30.49 -11.26
N ALA A 66 5.38 31.44 -12.16
CA ALA A 66 5.17 31.16 -13.58
C ALA A 66 6.45 30.72 -14.30
N ALA A 67 7.59 31.36 -14.01
CA ALA A 67 8.90 31.02 -14.59
C ALA A 67 9.38 29.61 -14.12
N THR A 68 9.16 29.27 -12.86
CA THR A 68 9.51 27.95 -12.29
C THR A 68 8.65 26.84 -12.92
N ALA A 69 7.34 27.07 -13.09
CA ALA A 69 6.44 26.12 -13.73
C ALA A 69 6.77 25.89 -15.22
N GLU A 70 7.24 26.92 -15.91
CA GLU A 70 7.66 26.83 -17.31
C GLU A 70 8.98 26.06 -17.47
N SER A 71 9.94 26.24 -16.56
CA SER A 71 11.20 25.51 -16.53
C SER A 71 10.98 24.01 -16.23
N VAL A 72 10.11 23.67 -15.27
CA VAL A 72 9.75 22.29 -14.96
C VAL A 72 9.04 21.62 -16.14
N ARG A 73 8.14 22.32 -16.85
CA ARG A 73 7.51 21.81 -18.07
C ARG A 73 8.50 21.54 -19.20
N LYS A 74 9.46 22.44 -19.40
CA LYS A 74 10.49 22.30 -20.44
C LYS A 74 11.36 21.08 -20.16
N MET A 75 11.83 20.90 -18.92
CA MET A 75 12.57 19.73 -18.47
C MET A 75 11.78 18.43 -18.59
N SER A 76 10.50 18.42 -18.20
CA SER A 76 9.64 17.26 -18.34
C SER A 76 9.43 16.87 -19.82
N SER A 77 9.23 17.84 -20.71
CA SER A 77 9.05 17.60 -22.14
C SER A 77 10.35 17.13 -22.82
N GLU A 78 11.51 17.61 -22.38
CA GLU A 78 12.82 17.20 -22.89
C GLU A 78 13.19 15.80 -22.41
N LEU A 79 12.90 15.48 -21.13
CA LEU A 79 13.07 14.14 -20.57
C LEU A 79 12.17 13.11 -21.26
N THR A 80 10.90 13.45 -21.48
CA THR A 80 9.96 12.61 -22.21
C THR A 80 10.41 12.37 -23.65
N ARG A 81 10.97 13.40 -24.32
CA ARG A 81 11.50 13.28 -25.67
C ARG A 81 12.75 12.41 -25.74
N SER A 82 13.66 12.54 -24.77
CA SER A 82 14.85 11.70 -24.64
C SER A 82 14.47 10.24 -24.39
N LEU A 83 13.55 9.96 -23.49
CA LEU A 83 13.06 8.61 -23.20
C LEU A 83 12.33 7.94 -24.40
N HIS A 84 11.73 8.73 -25.29
CA HIS A 84 11.16 8.24 -26.56
C HIS A 84 12.22 7.95 -27.63
N GLN A 85 13.28 8.76 -27.69
CA GLN A 85 14.39 8.55 -28.63
C GLN A 85 15.23 7.32 -28.27
N ASP A 86 15.35 7.00 -26.98
CA ASP A 86 16.13 5.86 -26.49
C ASP A 86 15.33 4.53 -26.45
N GLY A 87 14.09 4.51 -26.93
CA GLY A 87 13.27 3.30 -27.03
C GLY A 87 12.84 2.68 -25.69
N LEU A 88 12.96 3.42 -24.59
CA LEU A 88 12.67 2.96 -23.23
C LEU A 88 11.18 3.03 -22.84
N LEU A 89 10.36 3.76 -23.60
CA LEU A 89 8.91 3.73 -23.50
C LEU A 89 8.34 3.16 -24.81
N GLY A 90 7.84 1.95 -24.74
CA GLY A 90 7.14 1.29 -25.84
C GLY A 90 5.98 2.16 -26.34
N GLY A 91 5.96 2.40 -27.64
CA GLY A 91 5.21 3.43 -28.29
C GLY A 91 3.72 3.50 -27.96
N THR A 92 3.30 4.69 -27.59
CA THR A 92 2.04 5.27 -28.04
C THR A 92 2.30 6.74 -28.33
N THR A 93 2.02 7.11 -29.57
CA THR A 93 2.25 8.38 -30.22
C THR A 93 1.56 9.53 -29.51
N ALA A 94 2.24 10.68 -29.53
CA ALA A 94 1.79 12.01 -29.16
C ALA A 94 0.34 12.30 -29.51
N ALA A 95 -0.38 12.91 -28.59
CA ALA A 95 -1.67 13.49 -28.85
C ALA A 95 -1.52 14.69 -29.81
N PRO A 96 -2.13 14.65 -30.98
CA PRO A 96 -2.58 15.85 -31.66
C PRO A 96 -3.87 16.31 -30.98
N THR A 97 -4.10 17.59 -30.93
CA THR A 97 -5.44 18.18 -30.85
C THR A 97 -6.30 17.48 -31.89
N ALA A 98 -7.02 16.45 -31.50
CA ALA A 98 -7.90 15.71 -32.39
C ALA A 98 -9.32 16.20 -32.16
N GLU A 99 -9.88 16.78 -33.19
CA GLU A 99 -11.29 16.69 -33.48
C GLU A 99 -11.78 15.23 -33.24
N PRO A 100 -13.05 15.02 -32.85
CA PRO A 100 -13.57 13.72 -32.51
C PRO A 100 -13.58 12.79 -33.73
N LYS A 101 -12.54 12.00 -33.90
CA LYS A 101 -12.37 11.05 -35.01
C LYS A 101 -13.03 9.69 -34.79
N ASN A 102 -14.16 9.58 -34.12
CA ASN A 102 -14.86 8.29 -34.03
C ASN A 102 -16.38 8.37 -33.93
N ALA A 103 -17.00 9.43 -34.54
CA ALA A 103 -18.44 9.56 -34.52
C ALA A 103 -19.22 8.54 -35.42
N ASP A 104 -18.55 7.81 -36.30
CA ASP A 104 -19.23 7.06 -37.37
C ASP A 104 -18.88 5.57 -37.51
N LYS A 105 -18.36 4.89 -36.47
CA LYS A 105 -18.36 3.42 -36.52
C LYS A 105 -19.75 2.93 -36.11
N PRO A 106 -20.43 2.12 -36.97
CA PRO A 106 -21.72 1.55 -36.61
C PRO A 106 -21.53 0.71 -35.35
N VAL A 107 -22.28 1.04 -34.28
CA VAL A 107 -22.26 0.28 -33.03
C VAL A 107 -22.91 -1.07 -33.33
N ASN A 108 -22.14 -2.14 -33.19
CA ASN A 108 -22.69 -3.49 -33.28
C ASN A 108 -23.64 -3.72 -32.10
N THR A 109 -24.78 -4.34 -32.36
CA THR A 109 -25.77 -4.67 -31.30
C THR A 109 -25.85 -6.17 -31.02
N ASP A 110 -24.93 -6.96 -31.59
CA ASP A 110 -24.93 -8.41 -31.42
C ASP A 110 -24.16 -8.85 -30.17
N PHE A 111 -24.91 -9.19 -29.13
CA PHE A 111 -24.41 -9.75 -27.88
C PHE A 111 -24.30 -11.29 -27.86
N SER A 112 -24.63 -11.95 -29.00
CA SER A 112 -24.67 -13.40 -29.10
C SER A 112 -23.31 -14.02 -28.73
N GLY A 113 -23.28 -14.97 -27.78
CA GLY A 113 -22.05 -15.64 -27.34
C GLY A 113 -21.03 -14.78 -26.55
N ALA A 114 -21.32 -13.49 -26.28
CA ALA A 114 -20.45 -12.63 -25.48
C ALA A 114 -20.32 -13.18 -24.05
N ALA A 115 -21.44 -13.56 -23.44
CA ALA A 115 -21.44 -14.14 -22.10
C ALA A 115 -20.57 -15.41 -22.00
N ASP A 116 -20.61 -16.28 -23.01
CA ASP A 116 -19.87 -17.54 -22.97
C ASP A 116 -18.35 -17.33 -23.06
N LYS A 117 -17.92 -16.36 -23.89
CA LYS A 117 -16.50 -15.99 -23.93
C LYS A 117 -16.00 -15.38 -22.62
N ILE A 118 -16.81 -14.54 -21.98
CA ILE A 118 -16.48 -13.94 -20.70
C ILE A 118 -16.46 -15.01 -19.60
N LYS A 119 -17.42 -15.96 -19.59
CA LYS A 119 -17.43 -17.08 -18.63
C LYS A 119 -16.20 -17.97 -18.75
N ALA A 120 -15.67 -18.17 -19.95
CA ALA A 120 -14.44 -18.91 -20.16
C ALA A 120 -13.23 -18.24 -19.48
N GLN A 121 -13.26 -16.90 -19.29
CA GLN A 121 -12.23 -16.14 -18.61
C GLN A 121 -12.53 -15.96 -17.12
N VAL A 122 -13.79 -15.75 -16.75
CA VAL A 122 -14.27 -15.48 -15.38
C VAL A 122 -14.84 -16.78 -14.79
N LEU A 123 -13.97 -17.63 -14.33
CA LEU A 123 -14.34 -18.98 -13.84
C LEU A 123 -15.19 -18.91 -12.56
N GLY A 124 -16.21 -19.77 -12.49
CA GLY A 124 -17.02 -19.97 -11.28
C GLY A 124 -18.00 -18.84 -10.95
N GLN A 125 -18.23 -17.88 -11.89
CA GLN A 125 -19.14 -16.75 -11.69
C GLN A 125 -20.16 -16.61 -12.84
N ASP A 126 -20.63 -17.71 -13.40
CA ASP A 126 -21.47 -17.76 -14.61
C ASP A 126 -22.75 -16.92 -14.51
N ALA A 127 -23.44 -16.97 -13.38
CA ALA A 127 -24.66 -16.20 -13.13
C ALA A 127 -24.36 -14.69 -13.09
N PHE A 128 -23.26 -14.31 -12.45
CA PHE A 128 -22.79 -12.93 -12.38
C PHE A 128 -22.45 -12.39 -13.78
N VAL A 129 -21.67 -13.15 -14.56
CA VAL A 129 -21.31 -12.78 -15.94
C VAL A 129 -22.54 -12.61 -16.81
N SER A 130 -23.50 -13.53 -16.69
CA SER A 130 -24.77 -13.45 -17.45
C SER A 130 -25.57 -12.19 -17.07
N ALA A 131 -25.63 -11.85 -15.77
CA ALA A 131 -26.28 -10.62 -15.31
C ALA A 131 -25.56 -9.37 -15.81
N LEU A 132 -24.21 -9.36 -15.76
CA LEU A 132 -23.38 -8.25 -16.23
C LEU A 132 -23.58 -7.97 -17.73
N VAL A 133 -23.54 -9.00 -18.58
CA VAL A 133 -23.79 -8.86 -20.03
C VAL A 133 -25.22 -8.39 -20.28
N LYS A 134 -26.20 -8.88 -19.52
CA LYS A 134 -27.59 -8.42 -19.60
C LYS A 134 -27.72 -6.93 -19.26
N ALA A 135 -27.01 -6.46 -18.24
CA ALA A 135 -27.02 -5.06 -17.82
C ALA A 135 -26.40 -4.16 -18.93
N PHE A 136 -25.30 -4.58 -19.56
CA PHE A 136 -24.75 -3.86 -20.73
C PHE A 136 -25.69 -3.86 -21.94
N ARG A 137 -26.46 -4.92 -22.15
CA ARG A 137 -27.40 -5.05 -23.27
C ARG A 137 -28.70 -4.25 -23.07
N ARG A 138 -29.10 -4.00 -21.81
CA ARG A 138 -30.39 -3.35 -21.48
C ARG A 138 -30.66 -2.05 -22.27
N PRO A 139 -29.74 -1.08 -22.34
CA PRO A 139 -29.97 0.17 -23.08
C PRO A 139 -30.27 -0.04 -24.57
N PHE A 140 -29.67 -1.04 -25.19
CA PHE A 140 -29.89 -1.37 -26.60
C PHE A 140 -31.29 -1.94 -26.82
N VAL A 141 -31.76 -2.78 -25.91
CA VAL A 141 -33.12 -3.36 -25.99
C VAL A 141 -34.19 -2.31 -25.70
N MET A 142 -33.91 -1.37 -24.80
CA MET A 142 -34.82 -0.30 -24.42
C MET A 142 -34.78 0.90 -25.37
N GLY A 143 -33.86 0.91 -26.36
CA GLY A 143 -33.72 2.00 -27.31
C GLY A 143 -33.09 3.27 -26.75
N THR A 144 -32.47 3.20 -25.55
CA THR A 144 -31.84 4.36 -24.89
C THR A 144 -30.32 4.43 -25.10
N ALA A 145 -29.75 3.49 -25.83
CA ALA A 145 -28.30 3.40 -26.04
C ALA A 145 -27.67 4.62 -26.74
N GLY A 146 -28.46 5.38 -27.51
CA GLY A 146 -28.04 6.61 -28.21
C GLY A 146 -28.26 7.90 -27.43
N ASP A 147 -28.87 7.84 -26.24
CA ASP A 147 -29.13 9.02 -25.43
C ASP A 147 -27.83 9.45 -24.71
N THR A 148 -27.30 10.61 -25.08
CA THR A 148 -26.08 11.19 -24.49
C THR A 148 -26.39 12.17 -23.35
N GLY A 149 -27.66 12.53 -23.14
CA GLY A 149 -28.09 13.41 -22.06
C GLY A 149 -28.19 12.72 -20.69
N ARG A 150 -28.17 11.38 -20.66
CA ARG A 150 -28.34 10.58 -19.45
C ARG A 150 -27.22 9.55 -19.27
N ALA A 151 -27.14 8.93 -18.10
CA ALA A 151 -26.37 7.71 -17.93
C ALA A 151 -26.97 6.64 -18.86
N ARG A 152 -26.11 5.89 -19.57
CA ARG A 152 -26.56 4.80 -20.45
C ARG A 152 -27.18 3.67 -19.64
N ASN A 153 -26.53 3.31 -18.53
CA ASN A 153 -27.09 2.42 -17.51
C ASN A 153 -26.38 2.63 -16.17
N LEU A 154 -27.09 2.30 -15.09
CA LEU A 154 -26.61 2.28 -13.73
C LEU A 154 -26.54 0.83 -13.26
N MET A 155 -25.37 0.37 -12.78
CA MET A 155 -25.12 -1.02 -12.39
C MET A 155 -24.45 -1.09 -11.05
N LEU A 156 -24.84 -2.11 -10.25
CA LEU A 156 -24.18 -2.47 -9.00
C LEU A 156 -23.52 -3.85 -9.15
N LEU A 157 -22.19 -3.91 -8.93
CA LEU A 157 -21.44 -5.15 -8.85
C LEU A 157 -21.14 -5.44 -7.39
N CYS A 158 -21.89 -6.37 -6.79
CA CYS A 158 -21.79 -6.66 -5.36
C CYS A 158 -21.39 -8.11 -5.05
N GLY A 159 -20.93 -8.34 -3.82
CA GLY A 159 -20.55 -9.64 -3.31
C GLY A 159 -19.23 -9.64 -2.54
N PRO A 160 -18.77 -10.81 -2.06
CA PRO A 160 -17.58 -10.92 -1.25
C PRO A 160 -16.32 -10.37 -1.94
N ASN A 161 -15.37 -9.88 -1.14
CA ASN A 161 -14.08 -9.43 -1.65
C ASN A 161 -13.33 -10.58 -2.33
N GLY A 162 -12.53 -10.23 -3.34
CA GLY A 162 -11.66 -11.17 -4.03
C GLY A 162 -12.36 -12.16 -4.96
N THR A 163 -13.67 -12.02 -5.21
CA THR A 163 -14.43 -12.90 -6.11
C THR A 163 -14.34 -12.51 -7.58
N GLY A 164 -13.51 -11.52 -7.94
CA GLY A 164 -13.19 -11.20 -9.32
C GLY A 164 -14.12 -10.18 -9.99
N ARG A 165 -14.86 -9.35 -9.24
CA ARG A 165 -15.79 -8.34 -9.77
C ARG A 165 -15.14 -7.38 -10.77
N HIS A 166 -13.98 -6.79 -10.39
CA HIS A 166 -13.22 -5.88 -11.25
C HIS A 166 -12.66 -6.57 -12.49
N TYR A 167 -12.14 -7.79 -12.31
CA TYR A 167 -11.64 -8.58 -13.42
C TYR A 167 -12.74 -8.92 -14.42
N ALA A 168 -13.91 -9.30 -13.94
CA ALA A 168 -15.04 -9.61 -14.77
C ALA A 168 -15.57 -8.38 -15.55
N LEU A 169 -15.57 -7.19 -14.91
CA LEU A 169 -15.89 -5.95 -15.63
C LEU A 169 -14.88 -5.68 -16.74
N THR A 170 -13.58 -5.84 -16.46
CA THR A 170 -12.52 -5.65 -17.47
C THR A 170 -12.72 -6.61 -18.65
N CYS A 171 -12.89 -7.92 -18.39
CA CYS A 171 -13.13 -8.91 -19.44
C CYS A 171 -14.42 -8.59 -20.26
N ALA A 172 -15.47 -8.13 -19.57
CA ALA A 172 -16.72 -7.76 -20.27
C ALA A 172 -16.53 -6.54 -21.18
N VAL A 173 -15.87 -5.51 -20.71
CA VAL A 173 -15.62 -4.28 -21.49
C VAL A 173 -14.70 -4.58 -22.68
N GLU A 174 -13.64 -5.36 -22.48
CA GLU A 174 -12.72 -5.80 -23.54
C GLU A 174 -13.44 -6.61 -24.63
N GLU A 175 -14.25 -7.60 -24.23
CA GLU A 175 -15.01 -8.43 -25.19
C GLU A 175 -16.05 -7.60 -25.94
N LEU A 176 -16.79 -6.71 -25.25
CA LEU A 176 -17.80 -5.86 -25.87
C LEU A 176 -17.16 -4.80 -26.79
N ALA A 177 -16.00 -4.25 -26.43
CA ALA A 177 -15.23 -3.36 -27.28
C ALA A 177 -14.65 -4.08 -28.50
N GLY A 178 -14.11 -5.28 -28.32
CA GLY A 178 -13.62 -6.14 -29.38
C GLY A 178 -14.69 -6.50 -30.42
N ARG A 179 -15.96 -6.53 -30.00
CA ARG A 179 -17.13 -6.73 -30.88
C ARG A 179 -17.64 -5.43 -31.53
N GLY A 180 -17.12 -4.29 -31.12
CA GLY A 180 -17.61 -2.98 -31.57
C GLY A 180 -18.97 -2.57 -30.97
N ILE A 181 -19.38 -3.20 -29.87
CA ILE A 181 -20.55 -2.82 -29.06
C ILE A 181 -20.24 -1.58 -28.23
N LEU A 182 -19.06 -1.58 -27.61
CA LEU A 182 -18.45 -0.40 -26.98
C LEU A 182 -17.40 0.19 -27.92
N ARG A 183 -17.22 1.50 -27.86
CA ARG A 183 -16.23 2.22 -28.70
C ARG A 183 -14.83 2.10 -28.16
N SER A 184 -14.71 1.91 -26.84
CA SER A 184 -13.44 1.83 -26.10
C SER A 184 -13.44 0.67 -25.12
N ALA A 185 -12.29 0.01 -24.98
CA ALA A 185 -12.04 -0.97 -23.94
C ALA A 185 -11.57 -0.32 -22.61
N ALA A 186 -11.45 1.01 -22.58
CA ALA A 186 -11.05 1.74 -21.38
C ALA A 186 -12.18 1.76 -20.34
N ILE A 187 -11.77 1.65 -19.08
CA ILE A 187 -12.61 1.84 -17.90
C ILE A 187 -11.99 2.97 -17.09
N GLU A 188 -12.73 4.04 -16.89
CA GLU A 188 -12.31 5.12 -16.00
C GLU A 188 -12.70 4.76 -14.57
N ARG A 189 -11.74 4.78 -13.65
CA ARG A 189 -11.94 4.35 -12.26
C ARG A 189 -11.78 5.53 -11.32
N MET A 190 -12.76 5.72 -10.44
CA MET A 190 -12.73 6.70 -9.38
C MET A 190 -12.77 5.98 -8.02
N ASP A 191 -11.73 6.15 -7.23
CA ASP A 191 -11.71 5.73 -5.83
C ASP A 191 -12.36 6.82 -4.98
N LEU A 192 -13.59 6.57 -4.55
CA LEU A 192 -14.37 7.55 -3.81
C LEU A 192 -13.86 7.79 -2.39
N SER A 193 -13.01 6.90 -1.84
CA SER A 193 -12.37 7.11 -0.54
C SER A 193 -11.40 8.30 -0.51
N LEU A 194 -10.98 8.80 -1.68
CA LEU A 194 -10.13 9.99 -1.81
C LEU A 194 -10.88 11.29 -1.47
N TYR A 195 -12.21 11.24 -1.32
CA TYR A 195 -13.06 12.42 -1.08
C TYR A 195 -13.83 12.30 0.24
N PRO A 196 -13.13 12.19 1.40
CA PRO A 196 -13.77 11.91 2.69
C PRO A 196 -14.48 13.14 3.32
N GLY A 197 -14.28 14.33 2.77
CA GLY A 197 -14.87 15.54 3.37
C GLY A 197 -15.10 16.68 2.36
N PRO A 198 -15.83 17.72 2.78
CA PRO A 198 -16.25 18.81 1.87
C PRO A 198 -15.08 19.64 1.31
N ALA A 199 -13.89 19.56 1.93
CA ALA A 199 -12.70 20.28 1.44
C ALA A 199 -12.16 19.75 0.10
N GLN A 200 -12.52 18.52 -0.31
CA GLN A 200 -12.09 17.89 -1.55
C GLN A 200 -13.01 18.20 -2.75
N GLU A 201 -13.99 19.10 -2.64
CA GLU A 201 -14.97 19.37 -3.71
C GLU A 201 -14.29 19.70 -5.08
N LYS A 202 -13.26 20.53 -5.06
CA LYS A 202 -12.53 20.89 -6.28
C LYS A 202 -11.83 19.70 -6.91
N LEU A 203 -11.22 18.85 -6.10
CA LEU A 203 -10.56 17.62 -6.56
C LEU A 203 -11.62 16.65 -7.13
N PHE A 204 -12.69 16.42 -6.39
CA PHE A 204 -13.78 15.55 -6.82
C PHE A 204 -14.38 16.00 -8.15
N LEU A 205 -14.69 17.30 -8.30
CA LEU A 205 -15.25 17.85 -9.54
C LEU A 205 -14.25 17.78 -10.71
N GLN A 206 -12.96 18.01 -10.44
CA GLN A 206 -11.91 17.87 -11.43
C GLN A 206 -11.82 16.44 -11.97
N ASP A 207 -11.77 15.47 -11.07
CA ASP A 207 -11.64 14.06 -11.43
C ASP A 207 -12.92 13.53 -12.09
N LEU A 208 -14.08 13.91 -11.58
CA LEU A 208 -15.37 13.57 -12.20
C LEU A 208 -15.50 14.18 -13.59
N TYR A 209 -15.13 15.45 -13.76
CA TYR A 209 -15.15 16.09 -15.09
C TYR A 209 -14.22 15.37 -16.06
N ALA A 210 -12.98 15.06 -15.63
CA ALA A 210 -12.01 14.33 -16.45
C ALA A 210 -12.54 12.95 -16.86
N ALA A 211 -13.15 12.22 -15.94
CA ALA A 211 -13.77 10.92 -16.20
C ALA A 211 -14.94 11.02 -17.19
N LEU A 212 -15.79 12.04 -17.06
CA LEU A 212 -16.90 12.28 -17.99
C LEU A 212 -16.44 12.67 -19.40
N GLN A 213 -15.31 13.38 -19.53
CA GLN A 213 -14.74 13.79 -20.82
C GLN A 213 -13.81 12.73 -21.45
N SER A 214 -13.45 11.67 -20.72
CA SER A 214 -12.59 10.60 -21.23
C SER A 214 -13.27 9.81 -22.38
N ASP A 215 -12.49 9.10 -23.18
CA ASP A 215 -13.01 8.20 -24.24
C ASP A 215 -13.62 6.90 -23.68
N ALA A 216 -13.49 6.65 -22.38
CA ALA A 216 -14.08 5.50 -21.73
C ALA A 216 -15.61 5.63 -21.68
N GLU A 217 -16.33 4.60 -22.11
CA GLU A 217 -17.80 4.54 -21.98
C GLU A 217 -18.25 3.98 -20.63
N VAL A 218 -17.31 3.47 -19.81
CA VAL A 218 -17.60 2.85 -18.52
C VAL A 218 -16.86 3.60 -17.40
N LEU A 219 -17.61 4.13 -16.46
CA LEU A 219 -17.11 4.75 -15.24
C LEU A 219 -17.33 3.80 -14.07
N ALA A 220 -16.29 3.47 -13.37
CA ALA A 220 -16.28 2.52 -12.23
C ALA A 220 -15.99 3.26 -10.93
N PHE A 221 -16.85 3.10 -9.94
CA PHE A 221 -16.79 3.79 -8.65
C PHE A 221 -16.54 2.78 -7.51
N ASP A 222 -15.41 2.93 -6.85
CA ASP A 222 -14.99 2.07 -5.74
C ASP A 222 -15.04 2.81 -4.40
N HIS A 223 -15.11 2.06 -3.29
CA HIS A 223 -14.96 2.53 -1.90
C HIS A 223 -15.88 3.71 -1.52
N TYR A 224 -17.11 3.69 -1.96
CA TYR A 224 -18.08 4.75 -1.70
C TYR A 224 -18.33 4.97 -0.18
N GLU A 225 -18.09 3.97 0.65
CA GLU A 225 -18.25 4.08 2.11
C GLU A 225 -17.29 5.10 2.75
N GLY A 226 -16.17 5.40 2.11
CA GLY A 226 -15.20 6.42 2.53
C GLY A 226 -15.48 7.82 2.00
N CYS A 227 -16.51 7.99 1.16
CA CYS A 227 -16.84 9.24 0.49
C CYS A 227 -17.78 10.12 1.31
N ALA A 228 -17.60 11.43 1.22
CA ALA A 228 -18.54 12.37 1.84
C ALA A 228 -19.93 12.32 1.17
N ALA A 229 -21.00 12.40 1.97
CA ALA A 229 -22.38 12.24 1.55
C ALA A 229 -22.81 13.24 0.45
N ASN A 230 -22.27 14.47 0.46
CA ASN A 230 -22.56 15.47 -0.56
C ASN A 230 -22.11 15.01 -1.95
N TYR A 231 -20.93 14.38 -2.11
CA TYR A 231 -20.44 13.87 -3.39
C TYR A 231 -21.20 12.63 -3.85
N LEU A 232 -21.61 11.76 -2.91
CA LEU A 232 -22.48 10.62 -3.21
C LEU A 232 -23.83 11.09 -3.73
N ASN A 233 -24.40 12.17 -3.14
CA ASN A 233 -25.61 12.79 -3.65
C ASN A 233 -25.43 13.40 -5.04
N MET A 234 -24.29 14.05 -5.33
CA MET A 234 -23.96 14.58 -6.65
C MET A 234 -23.87 13.44 -7.69
N LEU A 235 -23.19 12.34 -7.37
CA LEU A 235 -23.10 11.17 -8.24
C LEU A 235 -24.48 10.52 -8.45
N SER A 236 -25.29 10.41 -7.41
CA SER A 236 -26.66 9.89 -7.49
C SER A 236 -27.52 10.74 -8.41
N THR A 237 -27.48 12.07 -8.27
CA THR A 237 -28.20 13.01 -9.14
C THR A 237 -27.75 12.85 -10.60
N LEU A 238 -26.45 12.85 -10.85
CA LEU A 238 -25.89 12.70 -12.19
C LEU A 238 -26.28 11.35 -12.83
N ALA A 239 -26.25 10.26 -12.05
CA ALA A 239 -26.58 8.92 -12.54
C ALA A 239 -28.09 8.78 -12.86
N ILE A 240 -28.96 9.40 -12.07
CA ILE A 240 -30.42 9.26 -12.22
C ILE A 240 -30.99 10.29 -13.18
N GLU A 241 -30.62 11.56 -13.02
CA GLU A 241 -31.20 12.68 -13.79
C GLU A 241 -30.42 12.94 -15.07
N GLY A 242 -29.15 12.46 -15.15
CA GLY A 242 -28.27 12.62 -16.30
C GLY A 242 -27.50 13.92 -16.31
N THR A 243 -27.93 14.90 -15.48
CA THR A 243 -27.28 16.21 -15.36
C THR A 243 -27.07 16.58 -13.91
N LEU A 244 -26.01 17.34 -13.66
CA LEU A 244 -25.67 17.85 -12.33
C LEU A 244 -25.38 19.34 -12.44
N SER A 245 -26.24 20.19 -11.89
CA SER A 245 -25.98 21.62 -11.77
C SER A 245 -24.94 21.87 -10.68
N LEU A 246 -23.93 22.69 -10.99
CA LEU A 246 -22.85 23.03 -10.08
C LEU A 246 -23.20 24.27 -9.26
N SER A 247 -22.72 24.33 -8.03
CA SER A 247 -22.91 25.48 -7.12
C SER A 247 -22.16 26.74 -7.58
N SER A 248 -21.09 26.58 -8.34
CA SER A 248 -20.29 27.62 -8.98
C SER A 248 -20.11 27.31 -10.45
N ARG A 249 -19.69 28.32 -11.23
CA ARG A 249 -19.26 28.12 -12.61
C ARG A 249 -17.77 27.88 -12.69
N TYR A 250 -17.36 27.01 -13.58
CA TYR A 250 -15.95 26.65 -13.77
C TYR A 250 -15.52 26.90 -15.19
N VAL A 251 -14.29 27.35 -15.39
CA VAL A 251 -13.68 27.49 -16.71
C VAL A 251 -12.49 26.54 -16.80
N LEU A 252 -12.40 25.81 -17.92
CA LEU A 252 -11.29 24.90 -18.15
C LEU A 252 -10.07 25.69 -18.60
N GLN A 253 -9.08 25.82 -17.71
CA GLN A 253 -7.78 26.46 -18.01
C GLN A 253 -6.67 25.41 -17.97
N ARG A 254 -6.08 25.13 -19.13
CA ARG A 254 -5.00 24.12 -19.26
C ARG A 254 -5.36 22.74 -18.69
N GLY A 255 -6.61 22.33 -18.84
CA GLY A 255 -7.11 21.03 -18.34
C GLY A 255 -7.52 21.04 -16.86
N ILE A 256 -7.48 22.17 -16.17
CA ILE A 256 -7.89 22.31 -14.78
C ILE A 256 -9.17 23.15 -14.71
N LEU A 257 -10.12 22.70 -13.89
CA LEU A 257 -11.35 23.41 -13.58
C LEU A 257 -11.04 24.56 -12.60
N VAL A 258 -11.15 25.79 -13.05
CA VAL A 258 -10.97 26.99 -12.25
C VAL A 258 -12.33 27.57 -11.91
N ASP A 259 -12.62 27.71 -10.63
CA ASP A 259 -13.85 28.32 -10.13
C ASP A 259 -13.85 29.82 -10.46
N VAL A 260 -14.88 30.27 -11.17
CA VAL A 260 -15.10 31.67 -11.53
C VAL A 260 -16.32 32.26 -10.83
N GLY A 261 -16.86 31.55 -9.86
CA GLY A 261 -18.03 31.95 -9.05
C GLY A 261 -19.26 32.08 -9.90
N THR A 262 -19.97 33.21 -9.78
CA THR A 262 -21.18 33.51 -10.55
C THR A 262 -20.90 34.29 -11.84
N ALA A 263 -19.62 34.53 -12.18
CA ALA A 263 -19.25 35.31 -13.36
C ALA A 263 -19.68 34.61 -14.66
N LEU A 264 -20.21 35.42 -15.61
CA LEU A 264 -20.52 34.97 -16.96
C LEU A 264 -19.23 35.03 -17.80
N ALA A 265 -18.37 34.03 -17.64
CA ALA A 265 -17.17 33.89 -18.47
C ALA A 265 -17.50 33.04 -19.72
N PRO A 266 -16.95 33.39 -20.93
CA PRO A 266 -17.08 32.54 -22.11
C PRO A 266 -16.54 31.12 -21.85
N GLY A 267 -17.33 30.08 -22.17
CA GLY A 267 -16.97 28.68 -21.94
C GLY A 267 -17.11 28.22 -20.50
N ALA A 268 -17.81 28.99 -19.66
CA ALA A 268 -18.06 28.59 -18.26
C ALA A 268 -19.01 27.38 -18.20
N ILE A 269 -18.57 26.36 -17.45
CA ILE A 269 -19.28 25.11 -17.19
C ILE A 269 -20.08 25.31 -15.90
N GLY A 270 -21.39 25.28 -15.99
CA GLY A 270 -22.29 25.36 -14.83
C GLY A 270 -23.05 24.07 -14.57
N GLU A 271 -22.88 23.08 -15.47
CA GLU A 271 -23.58 21.80 -15.42
C GLU A 271 -22.65 20.69 -15.94
N LEU A 272 -22.71 19.52 -15.35
CA LEU A 272 -22.08 18.28 -15.83
C LEU A 272 -23.15 17.37 -16.39
N THR A 273 -22.82 16.63 -17.43
CA THR A 273 -23.73 15.65 -18.06
C THR A 273 -23.13 14.24 -17.97
N ALA A 274 -23.97 13.24 -17.79
CA ALA A 274 -23.56 11.84 -17.72
C ALA A 274 -22.98 11.30 -19.04
N GLY A 275 -23.21 12.01 -20.16
CA GLY A 275 -22.55 11.75 -21.44
C GLY A 275 -22.84 10.39 -22.07
N GLY A 276 -23.95 9.72 -21.73
CA GLY A 276 -24.28 8.39 -22.24
C GLY A 276 -23.31 7.29 -21.75
N LYS A 277 -22.68 7.48 -20.62
CA LYS A 277 -21.74 6.50 -20.02
C LYS A 277 -22.45 5.50 -19.13
N TYR A 278 -21.83 4.32 -18.94
CA TYR A 278 -22.24 3.34 -17.95
C TYR A 278 -21.66 3.71 -16.59
N PHE A 279 -22.49 3.79 -15.56
CA PHE A 279 -22.09 4.03 -14.18
C PHE A 279 -22.10 2.71 -13.44
N VAL A 280 -20.93 2.25 -12.98
CA VAL A 280 -20.72 0.95 -12.34
C VAL A 280 -20.23 1.16 -10.93
N PHE A 281 -21.03 0.79 -9.94
CA PHE A 281 -20.67 0.87 -8.53
C PHE A 281 -20.24 -0.49 -8.02
N PHE A 282 -19.18 -0.52 -7.20
CA PHE A 282 -18.71 -1.74 -6.52
C PHE A 282 -19.07 -1.69 -5.05
N SER A 283 -19.59 -2.79 -4.51
CA SER A 283 -19.94 -2.91 -3.09
C SER A 283 -19.65 -4.30 -2.56
N ASN A 284 -19.25 -4.38 -1.29
CA ASN A 284 -19.20 -5.65 -0.53
C ASN A 284 -20.55 -5.98 0.09
N LYS A 285 -21.47 -5.01 0.11
CA LYS A 285 -22.80 -5.07 0.71
C LYS A 285 -23.85 -5.25 -0.39
N ASP A 286 -25.07 -5.54 0.01
CA ASP A 286 -26.21 -5.66 -0.88
C ASP A 286 -26.84 -4.29 -1.21
N GLU A 287 -27.87 -4.30 -2.03
CA GLU A 287 -28.61 -3.09 -2.44
C GLU A 287 -29.34 -2.41 -1.27
N ALA A 288 -29.73 -3.14 -0.21
CA ALA A 288 -30.39 -2.54 0.95
C ALA A 288 -29.44 -1.58 1.65
N ALA A 289 -28.16 -1.95 1.81
CA ALA A 289 -27.16 -1.07 2.40
C ALA A 289 -26.82 0.14 1.51
N LEU A 290 -27.03 0.05 0.19
CA LEU A 290 -26.92 1.21 -0.69
C LEU A 290 -28.08 2.20 -0.49
N ALA A 291 -29.27 1.72 -0.17
CA ALA A 291 -30.41 2.59 0.11
C ALA A 291 -30.14 3.55 1.27
N ASP A 292 -29.43 3.09 2.30
CA ASP A 292 -29.02 3.91 3.45
C ASP A 292 -28.01 4.99 3.05
N THR A 293 -27.21 4.75 2.01
CA THR A 293 -26.12 5.64 1.59
C THR A 293 -26.56 6.60 0.49
N PHE A 294 -27.21 6.09 -0.56
CA PHE A 294 -27.60 6.84 -1.77
C PHE A 294 -29.09 7.20 -1.83
N GLY A 295 -29.89 6.65 -0.91
CA GLY A 295 -31.34 6.80 -0.89
C GLY A 295 -32.09 5.81 -1.79
N ALA A 296 -33.41 5.66 -1.51
CA ALA A 296 -34.26 4.68 -2.21
C ALA A 296 -34.35 4.92 -3.73
N ARG A 297 -34.39 6.19 -4.18
CA ARG A 297 -34.43 6.54 -5.63
C ARG A 297 -33.23 5.98 -6.41
N PHE A 298 -32.05 5.91 -5.80
CA PHE A 298 -30.86 5.34 -6.43
C PHE A 298 -31.01 3.83 -6.61
N VAL A 299 -31.53 3.13 -5.60
CA VAL A 299 -31.79 1.69 -5.67
C VAL A 299 -32.87 1.37 -6.70
N ASP A 300 -33.92 2.17 -6.75
CA ASP A 300 -34.97 2.03 -7.77
C ASP A 300 -34.40 2.24 -9.20
N ALA A 301 -33.47 3.18 -9.37
CA ALA A 301 -32.82 3.47 -10.66
C ALA A 301 -31.88 2.34 -11.12
N LEU A 302 -31.37 1.50 -10.21
CA LEU A 302 -30.64 0.27 -10.61
C LEU A 302 -31.52 -0.70 -11.43
N ALA A 303 -32.86 -0.59 -11.32
CA ALA A 303 -33.86 -1.33 -12.09
C ALA A 303 -33.57 -2.86 -12.20
N GLY A 304 -32.94 -3.45 -11.19
CA GLY A 304 -32.56 -4.84 -11.15
C GLY A 304 -31.22 -5.17 -11.86
N ASP A 305 -30.43 -4.17 -12.25
CA ASP A 305 -29.07 -4.38 -12.77
C ASP A 305 -28.04 -4.50 -11.62
N VAL A 306 -28.39 -5.37 -10.66
CA VAL A 306 -27.56 -5.79 -9.54
C VAL A 306 -26.93 -7.13 -9.87
N CYS A 307 -25.62 -7.10 -10.13
CA CYS A 307 -24.83 -8.27 -10.47
C CYS A 307 -24.12 -8.79 -9.20
N ARG A 308 -24.47 -10.00 -8.77
CA ARG A 308 -23.93 -10.58 -7.51
C ARG A 308 -22.95 -11.69 -7.80
N THR A 309 -21.71 -11.53 -7.28
CA THR A 309 -20.74 -12.62 -7.20
C THR A 309 -21.03 -13.49 -5.97
N ARG A 310 -20.65 -14.76 -6.07
CA ARG A 310 -20.72 -15.72 -4.97
C ARG A 310 -19.32 -16.11 -4.52
N ALA A 311 -19.21 -16.60 -3.29
CA ALA A 311 -17.98 -17.24 -2.85
C ALA A 311 -17.64 -18.42 -3.80
N PHE A 312 -16.37 -18.61 -4.08
CA PHE A 312 -15.92 -19.70 -4.94
C PHE A 312 -16.19 -21.06 -4.31
N THR A 313 -16.63 -22.02 -5.11
CA THR A 313 -16.63 -23.44 -4.74
C THR A 313 -15.20 -23.99 -4.80
N PRO A 314 -14.88 -25.11 -4.11
CA PRO A 314 -13.56 -25.75 -4.19
C PRO A 314 -13.15 -26.06 -5.64
N GLU A 315 -14.10 -26.51 -6.47
CA GLU A 315 -13.87 -26.85 -7.88
C GLU A 315 -13.53 -25.60 -8.69
N ALA A 316 -14.22 -24.49 -8.45
CA ALA A 316 -13.94 -23.22 -9.09
C ALA A 316 -12.57 -22.67 -8.67
N LEU A 317 -12.20 -22.79 -7.39
CA LEU A 317 -10.87 -22.43 -6.90
C LEU A 317 -9.77 -23.27 -7.55
N ALA A 318 -9.98 -24.58 -7.67
CA ALA A 318 -9.03 -25.47 -8.34
C ALA A 318 -8.86 -25.09 -9.83
N ALA A 319 -9.96 -24.76 -10.52
CA ALA A 319 -9.89 -24.30 -11.92
C ALA A 319 -9.14 -22.97 -12.06
N VAL A 320 -9.36 -22.05 -11.14
CA VAL A 320 -8.66 -20.76 -11.10
C VAL A 320 -7.17 -20.99 -10.80
N ALA A 321 -6.82 -21.81 -9.80
CA ALA A 321 -5.45 -22.17 -9.49
C ALA A 321 -4.72 -22.78 -10.69
N ALA A 322 -5.38 -23.70 -11.40
CA ALA A 322 -4.82 -24.29 -12.62
C ALA A 322 -4.52 -23.25 -13.70
N ARG A 323 -5.36 -22.24 -13.85
CA ARG A 323 -5.13 -21.14 -14.80
C ARG A 323 -3.93 -20.28 -14.40
N GLU A 324 -3.83 -19.89 -13.14
CA GLU A 324 -2.70 -19.08 -12.64
C GLU A 324 -1.37 -19.86 -12.75
N LEU A 325 -1.38 -21.17 -12.49
CA LEU A 325 -0.22 -22.05 -12.70
C LEU A 325 0.17 -22.19 -14.18
N ASN A 326 -0.79 -22.29 -15.09
CA ASN A 326 -0.52 -22.30 -16.53
C ASN A 326 0.12 -20.99 -16.99
N TRP A 327 -0.34 -19.86 -16.47
CA TRP A 327 0.28 -18.56 -16.73
C TRP A 327 1.70 -18.49 -16.18
N LEU A 328 1.93 -18.97 -14.96
CA LEU A 328 3.27 -19.09 -14.37
C LEU A 328 4.18 -19.94 -15.26
N ALA A 329 3.71 -21.12 -15.71
CA ALA A 329 4.49 -22.01 -16.56
C ALA A 329 4.89 -21.37 -17.90
N GLN A 330 3.96 -20.67 -18.54
CA GLN A 330 4.22 -19.96 -19.80
C GLN A 330 5.26 -18.84 -19.61
N ARG A 331 5.12 -18.06 -18.53
CA ARG A 331 6.05 -16.97 -18.20
C ARG A 331 7.44 -17.49 -17.89
N VAL A 332 7.55 -18.54 -17.08
CA VAL A 332 8.82 -19.19 -16.71
C VAL A 332 9.51 -19.80 -17.94
N ARG A 333 8.75 -20.46 -18.82
CA ARG A 333 9.31 -20.98 -20.07
C ARG A 333 9.91 -19.87 -20.93
N LYS A 334 9.19 -18.76 -21.07
CA LYS A 334 9.62 -17.63 -21.91
C LYS A 334 10.81 -16.86 -21.33
N GLN A 335 10.89 -16.72 -20.02
CA GLN A 335 11.86 -15.84 -19.35
C GLN A 335 13.04 -16.62 -18.75
N CYS A 336 12.79 -17.83 -18.25
CA CYS A 336 13.74 -18.65 -17.52
C CYS A 336 14.20 -19.90 -18.30
N GLY A 337 13.61 -20.20 -19.46
CA GLY A 337 13.93 -21.37 -20.26
C GLY A 337 13.47 -22.71 -19.66
N LEU A 338 12.75 -22.71 -18.51
CA LEU A 338 12.31 -23.93 -17.83
C LEU A 338 10.92 -24.38 -18.31
N ALA A 339 10.79 -25.63 -18.69
CA ALA A 339 9.51 -26.25 -19.00
C ALA A 339 8.92 -26.86 -17.72
N LEU A 340 8.06 -26.09 -17.03
CA LEU A 340 7.47 -26.53 -15.77
C LEU A 340 6.37 -27.58 -15.97
N SER A 341 6.46 -28.66 -15.21
CA SER A 341 5.41 -29.66 -15.01
C SER A 341 4.92 -29.57 -13.56
N MET A 342 3.60 -29.55 -13.36
CA MET A 342 2.96 -29.35 -12.04
C MET A 342 1.79 -30.30 -11.90
N GLY A 343 1.66 -30.93 -10.70
CA GLY A 343 0.60 -31.86 -10.38
C GLY A 343 -0.62 -31.22 -9.71
N ALA A 344 -1.53 -32.07 -9.28
CA ALA A 344 -2.71 -31.66 -8.51
C ALA A 344 -2.33 -31.10 -7.12
N ASP A 345 -1.26 -31.61 -6.53
CA ASP A 345 -0.69 -31.17 -5.25
C ASP A 345 -0.31 -29.67 -5.26
N VAL A 346 0.36 -29.20 -6.30
CA VAL A 346 0.72 -27.77 -6.47
C VAL A 346 -0.52 -26.91 -6.69
N ARG A 347 -1.48 -27.41 -7.47
CA ARG A 347 -2.76 -26.74 -7.70
C ARG A 347 -3.53 -26.57 -6.39
N ASP A 348 -3.59 -27.62 -5.58
CA ASP A 348 -4.33 -27.62 -4.31
C ASP A 348 -3.61 -26.74 -3.26
N LEU A 349 -2.27 -26.73 -3.25
CA LEU A 349 -1.48 -25.78 -2.45
C LEU A 349 -1.79 -24.34 -2.84
N LEU A 350 -1.83 -24.02 -4.14
CA LEU A 350 -2.16 -22.68 -4.61
C LEU A 350 -3.61 -22.31 -4.29
N ALA A 351 -4.56 -23.22 -4.46
CA ALA A 351 -5.96 -23.00 -4.11
C ALA A 351 -6.14 -22.69 -2.61
N ALA A 352 -5.33 -23.30 -1.75
CA ALA A 352 -5.32 -23.05 -0.31
C ALA A 352 -4.83 -21.62 0.05
N GLN A 353 -4.09 -20.95 -0.84
CA GLN A 353 -3.69 -19.54 -0.64
C GLN A 353 -4.86 -18.56 -0.80
N TYR A 354 -6.00 -18.99 -1.32
CA TYR A 354 -7.16 -18.10 -1.47
C TYR A 354 -7.63 -17.57 -0.12
N GLY A 355 -7.46 -16.26 0.10
CA GLY A 355 -7.88 -15.58 1.34
C GLY A 355 -9.27 -14.96 1.21
N LYS A 356 -10.12 -15.07 2.23
CA LYS A 356 -11.48 -14.50 2.21
C LYS A 356 -11.51 -12.98 2.01
N THR A 357 -10.45 -12.29 2.40
CA THR A 357 -10.32 -10.84 2.33
C THR A 357 -9.51 -10.35 1.13
N THR A 358 -8.42 -11.04 0.78
CA THR A 358 -7.56 -10.73 -0.38
C THR A 358 -7.98 -11.47 -1.64
N GLY A 359 -8.77 -12.54 -1.48
CA GLY A 359 -9.27 -13.33 -2.60
C GLY A 359 -8.15 -13.87 -3.49
N MET A 360 -8.31 -13.66 -4.78
CA MET A 360 -7.37 -14.06 -5.82
C MET A 360 -5.99 -13.42 -5.74
N GLN A 361 -5.87 -12.26 -5.09
CA GLN A 361 -4.59 -11.56 -4.98
C GLN A 361 -3.55 -12.41 -4.25
N ALA A 362 -3.94 -13.08 -3.15
CA ALA A 362 -3.02 -13.98 -2.43
C ALA A 362 -2.46 -15.11 -3.30
N MET A 363 -3.28 -15.67 -4.20
CA MET A 363 -2.81 -16.70 -5.15
C MET A 363 -1.82 -16.12 -6.17
N ARG A 364 -2.08 -14.91 -6.67
CA ARG A 364 -1.16 -14.22 -7.60
C ARG A 364 0.15 -13.85 -6.92
N ASP A 365 0.10 -13.32 -5.71
CA ASP A 365 1.29 -12.96 -4.94
C ASP A 365 2.14 -14.21 -4.67
N TYR A 366 1.52 -15.36 -4.41
CA TYR A 366 2.22 -16.63 -4.28
C TYR A 366 2.88 -17.07 -5.60
N CYS A 367 2.18 -16.95 -6.73
CA CYS A 367 2.76 -17.22 -8.04
C CYS A 367 3.91 -16.27 -8.39
N GLU A 368 3.81 -14.98 -8.06
CA GLU A 368 4.90 -14.01 -8.24
C GLU A 368 6.11 -14.37 -7.36
N THR A 369 5.88 -14.80 -6.13
CA THR A 369 6.95 -15.27 -5.23
C THR A 369 7.64 -16.51 -5.80
N ALA A 370 6.86 -17.49 -6.27
CA ALA A 370 7.39 -18.68 -6.93
C ALA A 370 8.18 -18.32 -8.22
N TYR A 371 7.67 -17.37 -9.01
CA TYR A 371 8.38 -16.89 -10.20
C TYR A 371 9.73 -16.26 -9.85
N ARG A 372 9.78 -15.42 -8.82
CA ARG A 372 11.04 -14.82 -8.36
C ARG A 372 12.03 -15.88 -7.91
N ALA A 373 11.58 -16.88 -7.16
CA ALA A 373 12.45 -17.98 -6.72
C ALA A 373 13.00 -18.80 -7.90
N LEU A 374 12.18 -19.03 -8.93
CA LEU A 374 12.62 -19.68 -10.17
C LEU A 374 13.62 -18.81 -10.95
N ALA A 375 13.44 -17.50 -10.95
CA ALA A 375 14.37 -16.56 -11.56
C ALA A 375 15.73 -16.54 -10.82
N GLU A 376 15.73 -16.53 -9.48
CA GLU A 376 16.95 -16.65 -8.67
C GLU A 376 17.68 -17.97 -8.95
N TYR A 377 16.95 -19.09 -9.03
CA TYR A 377 17.54 -20.37 -9.43
C TYR A 377 18.31 -20.28 -10.75
N VAL A 378 17.75 -19.59 -11.74
CA VAL A 378 18.38 -19.44 -13.06
C VAL A 378 19.54 -18.44 -13.01
N LEU A 379 19.47 -17.42 -12.18
CA LEU A 379 20.54 -16.44 -12.00
C LEU A 379 21.75 -17.02 -11.26
N ASP A 380 21.53 -17.93 -10.32
CA ASP A 380 22.59 -18.60 -9.55
C ASP A 380 23.21 -19.78 -10.32
N ALA A 381 22.62 -20.22 -11.43
CA ALA A 381 23.16 -21.30 -12.24
C ALA A 381 24.42 -20.85 -13.00
N GLU A 382 25.49 -21.63 -12.93
CA GLU A 382 26.74 -21.36 -13.67
C GLU A 382 26.51 -21.26 -15.19
N GLU A 383 25.58 -22.08 -15.71
CA GLU A 383 25.12 -22.02 -17.11
C GLU A 383 23.60 -21.84 -17.15
N PRO A 384 23.07 -20.85 -17.90
CA PRO A 384 21.63 -20.68 -18.04
C PRO A 384 20.97 -21.95 -18.58
N PRO A 385 19.79 -22.35 -18.07
CA PRO A 385 19.06 -23.49 -18.60
C PRO A 385 18.77 -23.31 -20.09
N ALA A 386 19.01 -24.36 -20.89
CA ALA A 386 18.60 -24.36 -22.30
C ALA A 386 17.07 -24.24 -22.39
N ASP A 387 16.57 -23.61 -23.49
CA ASP A 387 15.13 -23.47 -23.70
C ASP A 387 14.42 -24.82 -23.67
N GLY A 388 13.42 -24.95 -22.84
CA GLY A 388 12.65 -26.16 -22.62
C GLY A 388 13.29 -27.17 -21.65
N THR A 389 14.29 -26.76 -20.85
CA THR A 389 14.83 -27.62 -19.77
C THR A 389 13.68 -28.11 -18.87
N PRO A 390 13.49 -29.45 -18.71
CA PRO A 390 12.41 -29.98 -17.91
C PRO A 390 12.61 -29.67 -16.42
N ALA A 391 11.56 -29.20 -15.80
CA ALA A 391 11.53 -28.91 -14.37
C ALA A 391 10.17 -29.31 -13.81
N VAL A 392 10.17 -29.96 -12.64
CA VAL A 392 8.95 -30.43 -11.97
C VAL A 392 8.78 -29.67 -10.68
N LEU A 393 7.60 -29.08 -10.50
CA LEU A 393 7.15 -28.53 -9.22
C LEU A 393 6.23 -29.53 -8.53
N THR A 394 6.49 -29.80 -7.27
CA THR A 394 5.66 -30.62 -6.40
C THR A 394 5.38 -29.89 -5.10
N ALA A 395 4.31 -30.27 -4.40
CA ALA A 395 3.96 -29.70 -3.12
C ALA A 395 3.97 -30.79 -2.04
N ALA A 396 4.79 -30.61 -0.99
CA ALA A 396 4.81 -31.51 0.15
C ALA A 396 4.99 -30.69 1.44
N ASP A 397 4.25 -31.05 2.49
CA ASP A 397 4.29 -30.37 3.81
C ASP A 397 4.08 -28.85 3.75
N GLY A 398 3.25 -28.40 2.78
CA GLY A 398 2.97 -26.97 2.58
C GLY A 398 4.11 -26.20 1.87
N LYS A 399 5.18 -26.89 1.45
CA LYS A 399 6.31 -26.33 0.71
C LYS A 399 6.20 -26.60 -0.77
N LEU A 400 6.78 -25.69 -1.57
CA LEU A 400 6.88 -25.83 -3.01
C LEU A 400 8.28 -26.33 -3.35
N LEU A 401 8.38 -27.57 -3.84
CA LEU A 401 9.63 -28.22 -4.15
C LEU A 401 9.91 -28.17 -5.65
N LEU A 402 11.14 -27.83 -6.05
CA LEU A 402 11.61 -27.84 -7.43
C LEU A 402 12.59 -28.98 -7.66
N SER A 403 12.41 -29.74 -8.74
CA SER A 403 13.36 -30.69 -9.30
C SER A 403 13.63 -30.33 -10.75
N VAL A 404 14.91 -30.21 -11.14
CA VAL A 404 15.33 -29.86 -12.48
C VAL A 404 16.18 -31.00 -13.07
N LYS A 405 15.89 -31.46 -14.29
CA LYS A 405 16.59 -32.55 -15.00
C LYS A 405 16.69 -33.82 -14.13
N ASP A 406 15.61 -34.23 -13.46
CA ASP A 406 15.55 -35.39 -12.56
C ASP A 406 16.50 -35.32 -11.35
N GLY A 407 16.94 -34.11 -10.97
CA GLY A 407 17.70 -33.86 -9.74
C GLY A 407 16.86 -34.04 -8.47
N GLU A 408 17.50 -34.07 -7.31
CA GLU A 408 16.78 -34.14 -6.02
C GLU A 408 15.88 -32.91 -5.82
N PRO A 409 14.63 -33.09 -5.33
CA PRO A 409 13.74 -31.99 -5.02
C PRO A 409 14.28 -31.13 -3.89
N PHE A 410 14.25 -29.84 -4.03
CA PHE A 410 14.62 -28.88 -2.98
C PHE A 410 13.54 -27.80 -2.82
N ASP A 411 13.51 -27.16 -1.66
CA ASP A 411 12.55 -26.11 -1.37
C ASP A 411 12.84 -24.87 -2.24
N LEU A 412 11.96 -24.62 -3.20
CA LEU A 412 12.10 -23.54 -4.17
C LEU A 412 12.15 -22.16 -3.48
N LEU A 413 11.28 -21.94 -2.50
CA LEU A 413 11.19 -20.63 -1.83
C LEU A 413 12.39 -20.39 -0.91
N ALA A 414 13.16 -21.43 -0.60
CA ALA A 414 14.41 -21.31 0.14
C ALA A 414 15.52 -20.57 -0.61
N LEU A 415 15.41 -20.41 -1.91
CA LEU A 415 16.34 -19.62 -2.73
C LEU A 415 16.18 -18.10 -2.55
N LEU A 416 14.99 -17.66 -2.14
CA LEU A 416 14.75 -16.24 -1.96
C LEU A 416 15.45 -15.71 -0.69
N PRO A 417 15.92 -14.44 -0.71
CA PRO A 417 16.38 -13.76 0.49
C PRO A 417 15.35 -13.85 1.62
N GLN A 418 15.80 -13.94 2.86
CA GLN A 418 14.95 -14.14 4.06
C GLN A 418 13.75 -13.17 4.14
N GLN A 419 13.89 -11.94 3.65
CA GLN A 419 12.81 -10.95 3.60
C GLN A 419 11.61 -11.34 2.72
N TYR A 420 11.76 -12.29 1.82
CA TYR A 420 10.69 -12.79 0.92
C TYR A 420 10.16 -14.16 1.33
N ARG A 421 10.83 -14.83 2.29
CA ARG A 421 10.37 -16.09 2.85
C ARG A 421 9.32 -15.77 3.91
N GLY A 422 8.11 -16.26 3.77
CA GLY A 422 7.15 -16.32 4.87
C GLY A 422 7.49 -17.47 5.83
N ASP A 423 8.76 -17.66 6.13
CA ASP A 423 9.24 -18.83 6.87
C ASP A 423 9.23 -18.51 8.36
N VAL A 424 8.49 -19.31 9.12
CA VAL A 424 8.40 -19.21 10.58
C VAL A 424 9.78 -19.35 11.20
N ASP A 425 10.59 -20.29 10.69
CA ASP A 425 11.94 -20.58 11.22
C ASP A 425 12.88 -19.38 11.03
N ALA A 426 12.77 -18.66 9.91
CA ALA A 426 13.56 -17.44 9.65
C ALA A 426 13.17 -16.30 10.59
N VAL A 427 11.88 -16.13 10.87
CA VAL A 427 11.41 -15.11 11.81
C VAL A 427 11.74 -15.50 13.24
N GLU A 428 11.71 -16.78 13.58
CA GLU A 428 12.18 -17.27 14.90
C GLU A 428 13.68 -17.01 15.09
N ALA A 429 14.50 -17.23 14.07
CA ALA A 429 15.91 -16.91 14.10
C ALA A 429 16.14 -15.40 14.30
N GLU A 430 15.39 -14.53 13.57
CA GLU A 430 15.44 -13.07 13.76
C GLU A 430 15.03 -12.67 15.19
N LEU A 431 14.02 -13.34 15.75
CA LEU A 431 13.59 -13.13 17.14
C LEU A 431 14.67 -13.57 18.14
N ASP A 432 15.37 -14.66 17.85
CA ASP A 432 16.45 -15.18 18.72
C ASP A 432 17.70 -14.29 18.69
N GLU A 433 17.98 -13.61 17.57
CA GLU A 433 19.08 -12.65 17.47
C GLU A 433 18.90 -11.40 18.36
N ILE A 434 17.66 -11.08 18.77
CA ILE A 434 17.43 -9.99 19.72
C ILE A 434 18.09 -10.31 21.05
N VAL A 435 18.86 -9.38 21.55
CA VAL A 435 19.52 -9.52 22.87
C VAL A 435 18.48 -9.41 23.99
N GLY A 436 18.55 -10.29 24.98
CA GLY A 436 17.68 -10.25 26.15
C GLY A 436 16.20 -10.54 25.85
N LEU A 437 15.31 -9.89 26.60
CA LEU A 437 13.84 -9.91 26.42
C LEU A 437 13.24 -11.33 26.39
N ALA A 438 13.75 -12.27 27.21
CA ALA A 438 13.34 -13.68 27.18
C ALA A 438 11.82 -13.87 27.38
N GLU A 439 11.21 -13.14 28.31
CA GLU A 439 9.77 -13.23 28.58
C GLU A 439 8.94 -12.70 27.39
N VAL A 440 9.38 -11.59 26.78
CA VAL A 440 8.74 -11.01 25.59
C VAL A 440 8.79 -11.99 24.41
N LYS A 441 9.95 -12.60 24.17
CA LYS A 441 10.13 -13.62 23.12
C LYS A 441 9.22 -14.83 23.33
N ASN A 442 9.18 -15.34 24.55
CA ASN A 442 8.30 -16.48 24.89
C ASN A 442 6.83 -16.13 24.68
N TYR A 443 6.43 -14.93 25.06
CA TYR A 443 5.06 -14.46 24.86
C TYR A 443 4.69 -14.38 23.38
N VAL A 444 5.57 -13.86 22.52
CA VAL A 444 5.39 -13.84 21.05
C VAL A 444 5.20 -15.26 20.51
N ARG A 445 6.02 -16.22 20.95
CA ARG A 445 5.90 -17.64 20.56
C ARG A 445 4.58 -18.27 21.01
N ASP A 446 4.13 -17.95 22.22
CA ASP A 446 2.89 -18.52 22.79
C ASP A 446 1.65 -17.99 22.06
N ILE A 447 1.64 -16.71 21.65
CA ILE A 447 0.60 -16.16 20.77
C ILE A 447 0.57 -16.95 19.45
N ALA A 448 1.72 -17.16 18.84
CA ALA A 448 1.81 -17.88 17.57
C ALA A 448 1.32 -19.32 17.69
N LYS A 449 1.72 -20.04 18.74
CA LYS A 449 1.23 -21.42 19.02
C LYS A 449 -0.29 -21.44 19.22
N ASN A 450 -0.84 -20.45 19.93
CA ASN A 450 -2.28 -20.36 20.15
C ASN A 450 -3.01 -20.14 18.81
N VAL A 451 -2.55 -19.22 17.98
CA VAL A 451 -3.13 -18.97 16.64
C VAL A 451 -3.08 -20.25 15.79
N GLN A 452 -1.94 -20.95 15.74
CA GLN A 452 -1.81 -22.21 15.00
C GLN A 452 -2.76 -23.30 15.53
N ALA A 453 -2.92 -23.42 16.84
CA ALA A 453 -3.85 -24.36 17.46
C ALA A 453 -5.31 -24.04 17.04
N GLN A 454 -5.69 -22.77 17.04
CA GLN A 454 -7.03 -22.35 16.61
C GLN A 454 -7.24 -22.59 15.11
N GLN A 455 -6.24 -22.37 14.27
CA GLN A 455 -6.31 -22.69 12.84
C GLN A 455 -6.51 -24.21 12.60
N ARG A 456 -5.80 -25.06 13.33
CA ARG A 456 -5.98 -26.53 13.28
C ARG A 456 -7.39 -26.95 13.70
N ARG A 457 -7.93 -26.37 14.78
CA ARG A 457 -9.32 -26.61 15.23
C ARG A 457 -10.33 -26.21 14.13
N LYS A 458 -10.12 -25.06 13.49
CA LYS A 458 -10.96 -24.57 12.39
C LYS A 458 -10.92 -25.51 11.19
N ALA A 459 -9.76 -26.02 10.84
CA ALA A 459 -9.58 -26.97 9.75
C ALA A 459 -10.32 -28.30 10.01
N GLN A 460 -10.50 -28.68 11.28
CA GLN A 460 -11.28 -29.86 11.70
C GLN A 460 -12.77 -29.58 11.90
N GLY A 461 -13.27 -28.39 11.53
CA GLY A 461 -14.68 -28.02 11.67
C GLY A 461 -15.14 -27.76 13.10
N LEU A 462 -14.22 -27.64 14.07
CA LEU A 462 -14.53 -27.35 15.46
C LEU A 462 -14.82 -25.85 15.65
N LYS A 463 -15.65 -25.52 16.64
CA LYS A 463 -15.86 -24.13 17.04
C LYS A 463 -14.53 -23.54 17.55
N VAL A 464 -14.19 -22.38 17.05
CA VAL A 464 -12.98 -21.66 17.37
C VAL A 464 -13.36 -20.40 18.13
N ALA A 465 -12.72 -20.16 19.27
CA ALA A 465 -12.81 -18.87 19.94
C ALA A 465 -11.92 -17.85 19.15
N GLU A 466 -12.44 -16.66 18.93
CA GLU A 466 -11.63 -15.59 18.34
C GLU A 466 -10.51 -15.20 19.32
N VAL A 467 -9.26 -15.28 18.87
CA VAL A 467 -8.10 -14.87 19.64
C VAL A 467 -7.95 -13.37 19.49
N ASN A 468 -8.07 -12.64 20.59
CA ASN A 468 -7.75 -11.23 20.59
C ASN A 468 -6.22 -11.05 20.60
N MET A 469 -5.69 -10.49 19.51
CA MET A 469 -4.25 -10.30 19.31
C MET A 469 -3.79 -8.84 19.54
N HIS A 470 -4.68 -7.95 19.98
CA HIS A 470 -4.28 -6.57 20.30
C HIS A 470 -3.46 -6.53 21.59
N MET A 471 -2.46 -5.67 21.63
CA MET A 471 -1.43 -5.68 22.67
C MET A 471 -1.11 -4.29 23.20
N ILE A 472 -0.60 -4.24 24.41
CA ILE A 472 0.00 -3.08 25.01
C ILE A 472 1.46 -3.40 25.30
N PHE A 473 2.37 -2.57 24.79
CA PHE A 473 3.80 -2.64 25.05
C PHE A 473 4.19 -1.51 25.99
N THR A 474 4.62 -1.85 27.21
CA THR A 474 5.07 -0.88 28.21
C THR A 474 6.58 -1.02 28.46
N GLY A 475 7.23 0.05 28.87
CA GLY A 475 8.66 0.06 29.22
C GLY A 475 9.36 1.36 28.81
N ASN A 476 10.58 1.53 29.30
CA ASN A 476 11.39 2.72 29.10
C ASN A 476 11.83 2.93 27.63
N PRO A 477 12.34 4.12 27.24
CA PRO A 477 12.85 4.36 25.89
C PRO A 477 13.98 3.38 25.51
N GLY A 478 13.99 2.94 24.23
CA GLY A 478 15.08 2.12 23.71
C GLY A 478 15.10 0.66 24.15
N THR A 479 14.06 0.15 24.82
CA THR A 479 13.93 -1.26 25.25
C THR A 479 13.53 -2.23 24.13
N GLY A 480 13.38 -1.77 22.87
CA GLY A 480 13.14 -2.64 21.72
C GLY A 480 11.67 -2.84 21.34
N LYS A 481 10.71 -2.06 21.87
CA LYS A 481 9.26 -2.19 21.61
C LYS A 481 8.94 -2.22 20.11
N THR A 482 9.39 -1.24 19.35
CA THR A 482 9.15 -1.15 17.90
C THR A 482 9.83 -2.29 17.13
N THR A 483 11.01 -2.72 17.55
CA THR A 483 11.75 -3.84 16.92
C THR A 483 10.97 -5.13 17.06
N ILE A 484 10.49 -5.45 18.26
CA ILE A 484 9.66 -6.63 18.52
C ILE A 484 8.32 -6.54 17.79
N ALA A 485 7.69 -5.36 17.71
CA ALA A 485 6.44 -5.17 16.96
C ALA A 485 6.63 -5.52 15.47
N ARG A 486 7.77 -5.14 14.88
CA ARG A 486 8.12 -5.44 13.50
C ARG A 486 8.34 -6.94 13.26
N ILE A 487 9.05 -7.61 14.16
CA ILE A 487 9.24 -9.07 14.10
C ILE A 487 7.90 -9.79 14.30
N LEU A 488 7.07 -9.35 15.25
CA LEU A 488 5.74 -9.90 15.47
C LEU A 488 4.85 -9.78 14.23
N ALA A 489 4.88 -8.65 13.53
CA ALA A 489 4.11 -8.49 12.28
C ALA A 489 4.53 -9.52 11.22
N LYS A 490 5.84 -9.73 11.05
CA LYS A 490 6.38 -10.79 10.17
C LYS A 490 5.96 -12.18 10.65
N TYR A 491 6.01 -12.43 11.96
CA TYR A 491 5.65 -13.72 12.56
C TYR A 491 4.18 -14.06 12.34
N LEU A 492 3.28 -13.10 12.59
CA LEU A 492 1.84 -13.27 12.37
C LEU A 492 1.51 -13.51 10.89
N LYS A 493 2.25 -12.90 9.97
CA LYS A 493 2.17 -13.21 8.54
C LYS A 493 2.65 -14.63 8.26
N ALA A 494 3.82 -15.03 8.77
CA ALA A 494 4.42 -16.34 8.52
C ALA A 494 3.53 -17.48 8.97
N ILE A 495 2.81 -17.34 10.10
CA ILE A 495 1.84 -18.32 10.59
C ILE A 495 0.45 -18.17 9.95
N GLY A 496 0.25 -17.24 9.01
CA GLY A 496 -1.04 -17.02 8.36
C GLY A 496 -2.14 -16.40 9.26
N ALA A 497 -1.75 -15.75 10.36
CA ALA A 497 -2.67 -15.01 11.22
C ALA A 497 -3.10 -13.68 10.60
N LEU A 498 -2.16 -13.03 9.90
CA LEU A 498 -2.37 -11.82 9.12
C LEU A 498 -1.97 -12.09 7.66
N ARG A 499 -2.63 -11.44 6.74
CA ARG A 499 -2.36 -11.56 5.30
C ARG A 499 -1.13 -10.76 4.86
N GLY A 500 -0.82 -9.64 5.56
CA GLY A 500 0.34 -8.80 5.35
C GLY A 500 1.27 -8.85 6.57
N GLY A 501 2.55 -8.57 6.37
CA GLY A 501 3.53 -8.46 7.44
C GLY A 501 3.99 -7.01 7.66
N GLN A 502 3.21 -6.03 7.14
CA GLN A 502 3.53 -4.63 7.30
C GLN A 502 3.28 -4.16 8.72
N LEU A 503 4.16 -3.29 9.20
CA LEU A 503 4.00 -2.51 10.41
C LEU A 503 3.75 -1.04 10.01
N VAL A 504 2.60 -0.50 10.37
CA VAL A 504 2.28 0.92 10.22
C VAL A 504 2.55 1.59 11.55
N GLU A 505 3.65 2.35 11.64
CA GLU A 505 4.06 3.09 12.83
C GLU A 505 3.47 4.49 12.80
N VAL A 506 2.74 4.87 13.84
CA VAL A 506 2.09 6.18 13.95
C VAL A 506 2.21 6.74 15.37
N THR A 507 2.05 8.04 15.45
CA THR A 507 1.97 8.82 16.69
C THR A 507 0.65 9.56 16.77
N ARG A 508 0.43 10.31 17.85
CA ARG A 508 -0.75 11.20 17.94
C ARG A 508 -0.90 12.12 16.72
N ALA A 509 0.18 12.65 16.19
CA ALA A 509 0.14 13.61 15.08
C ALA A 509 -0.47 13.03 13.79
N ASP A 510 -0.37 11.72 13.62
CA ASP A 510 -0.88 10.98 12.46
C ASP A 510 -2.34 10.57 12.61
N LEU A 511 -2.89 10.62 13.83
CA LEU A 511 -4.24 10.18 14.18
C LEU A 511 -5.18 11.36 14.46
N VAL A 512 -4.67 12.45 15.01
CA VAL A 512 -5.46 13.58 15.49
C VAL A 512 -5.45 14.73 14.50
N GLY A 513 -6.61 15.08 13.98
CA GLY A 513 -6.79 16.19 13.05
C GLY A 513 -6.56 17.56 13.69
N ARG A 514 -6.24 18.55 12.86
CA ARG A 514 -6.02 19.95 13.30
C ARG A 514 -7.32 20.75 13.44
N TYR A 515 -8.41 20.29 12.85
CA TYR A 515 -9.70 20.98 12.83
C TYR A 515 -10.83 20.04 13.22
N VAL A 516 -11.93 20.60 13.68
CA VAL A 516 -13.15 19.84 14.03
C VAL A 516 -13.63 19.02 12.84
N GLY A 517 -13.94 17.74 13.07
CA GLY A 517 -14.40 16.79 12.04
C GLY A 517 -13.30 16.14 11.19
N HIS A 518 -12.00 16.44 11.44
CA HIS A 518 -10.89 15.86 10.70
C HIS A 518 -10.28 14.63 11.38
N THR A 519 -10.50 14.46 12.69
CA THR A 519 -9.84 13.39 13.47
C THR A 519 -10.34 12.00 13.07
N ALA A 520 -11.66 11.77 13.06
CA ALA A 520 -12.21 10.46 12.74
C ALA A 520 -11.87 9.99 11.30
N PRO A 521 -11.96 10.83 10.23
CA PRO A 521 -11.50 10.47 8.90
C PRO A 521 -10.00 10.12 8.83
N LEU A 522 -9.15 10.93 9.50
CA LEU A 522 -7.71 10.71 9.53
C LEU A 522 -7.36 9.38 10.22
N THR A 523 -7.95 9.15 11.40
CA THR A 523 -7.78 7.90 12.15
C THR A 523 -8.25 6.69 11.33
N ASN A 524 -9.41 6.79 10.64
CA ASN A 524 -9.90 5.72 9.78
C ASN A 524 -8.94 5.45 8.59
N THR A 525 -8.38 6.48 7.98
CA THR A 525 -7.39 6.32 6.90
C THR A 525 -6.17 5.54 7.39
N VAL A 526 -5.67 5.84 8.58
CA VAL A 526 -4.56 5.10 9.20
C VAL A 526 -4.95 3.64 9.46
N ILE A 527 -6.13 3.38 10.03
CA ILE A 527 -6.65 2.03 10.24
C ILE A 527 -6.71 1.25 8.91
N GLN A 528 -7.24 1.85 7.85
CA GLN A 528 -7.33 1.22 6.54
C GLN A 528 -5.94 0.89 5.96
N SER A 529 -4.95 1.76 6.15
CA SER A 529 -3.57 1.52 5.69
C SER A 529 -2.89 0.35 6.41
N ALA A 530 -3.34 0.04 7.63
CA ALA A 530 -2.79 -1.04 8.45
C ALA A 530 -3.52 -2.38 8.30
N LEU A 531 -4.64 -2.42 7.55
CA LEU A 531 -5.40 -3.67 7.36
C LEU A 531 -4.54 -4.77 6.74
N GLY A 532 -4.69 -5.96 7.27
CA GLY A 532 -3.85 -7.11 6.92
C GLY A 532 -2.52 -7.16 7.64
N GLY A 533 -2.18 -6.17 8.46
CA GLY A 533 -0.92 -6.02 9.18
C GLY A 533 -1.09 -5.56 10.62
N VAL A 534 -0.08 -4.87 11.11
CA VAL A 534 0.00 -4.36 12.48
C VAL A 534 0.01 -2.83 12.48
N LEU A 535 -0.89 -2.22 13.22
CA LEU A 535 -0.87 -0.79 13.55
C LEU A 535 -0.17 -0.60 14.91
N PHE A 536 0.98 0.06 14.88
CA PHE A 536 1.78 0.36 16.06
C PHE A 536 1.63 1.85 16.39
N ILE A 537 1.06 2.14 17.55
CA ILE A 537 0.86 3.51 18.02
C ILE A 537 1.89 3.79 19.11
N ASP A 538 2.91 4.56 18.77
CA ASP A 538 3.95 4.95 19.74
C ASP A 538 3.47 6.11 20.60
N GLU A 539 3.90 6.14 21.85
CA GLU A 539 3.46 7.11 22.86
C GLU A 539 1.93 7.24 22.90
N ALA A 540 1.22 6.11 22.88
CA ALA A 540 -0.23 6.05 22.77
C ALA A 540 -0.95 6.86 23.88
N TYR A 541 -0.35 6.99 25.05
CA TYR A 541 -0.84 7.85 26.15
C TYR A 541 -1.00 9.32 25.71
N SER A 542 -0.24 9.76 24.71
CA SER A 542 -0.34 11.13 24.18
C SER A 542 -1.70 11.42 23.53
N LEU A 543 -2.47 10.38 23.15
CA LEU A 543 -3.84 10.52 22.64
C LEU A 543 -4.80 11.06 23.69
N TYR A 544 -4.52 10.90 24.98
CA TYR A 544 -5.35 11.38 26.06
C TYR A 544 -4.62 12.47 26.87
N ARG A 545 -5.05 13.71 26.71
CA ARG A 545 -4.52 14.87 27.45
C ARG A 545 -5.51 15.47 28.45
N GLY A 546 -6.46 14.65 28.92
CA GLY A 546 -7.52 15.05 29.83
C GLY A 546 -8.90 15.12 29.15
N GLY A 547 -9.95 15.29 29.93
CA GLY A 547 -11.34 15.28 29.44
C GLY A 547 -11.72 16.44 28.51
N GLU A 548 -10.90 17.48 28.43
CA GLU A 548 -11.11 18.63 27.54
C GLU A 548 -10.51 18.41 26.15
N ASP A 549 -9.69 17.37 25.96
CA ASP A 549 -9.09 17.01 24.66
C ASP A 549 -10.08 16.23 23.78
N SER A 550 -11.07 16.91 23.26
CA SER A 550 -12.11 16.31 22.42
C SER A 550 -11.57 15.60 21.18
N PHE A 551 -10.49 16.12 20.56
CA PHE A 551 -9.88 15.50 19.39
C PHE A 551 -9.18 14.18 19.71
N GLY A 552 -8.46 14.12 20.83
CA GLY A 552 -7.84 12.87 21.27
C GLY A 552 -8.86 11.81 21.64
N LEU A 553 -9.95 12.19 22.31
CA LEU A 553 -11.07 11.30 22.62
C LEU A 553 -11.76 10.78 21.34
N GLU A 554 -12.00 11.64 20.33
CA GLU A 554 -12.55 11.26 19.03
C GLU A 554 -11.65 10.23 18.32
N ALA A 555 -10.33 10.40 18.38
CA ALA A 555 -9.38 9.43 17.82
C ALA A 555 -9.47 8.08 18.54
N ILE A 556 -9.53 8.08 19.88
CA ILE A 556 -9.66 6.87 20.69
C ILE A 556 -10.96 6.14 20.36
N ASP A 557 -12.10 6.83 20.30
CA ASP A 557 -13.39 6.23 20.00
C ASP A 557 -13.40 5.63 18.57
N THR A 558 -12.79 6.32 17.62
CA THR A 558 -12.65 5.84 16.25
C THR A 558 -11.75 4.59 16.18
N LEU A 559 -10.65 4.57 16.93
CA LEU A 559 -9.76 3.41 17.04
C LEU A 559 -10.49 2.21 17.66
N VAL A 560 -11.21 2.42 18.76
CA VAL A 560 -11.98 1.38 19.44
C VAL A 560 -13.00 0.74 18.50
N LYS A 561 -13.71 1.54 17.70
CA LYS A 561 -14.64 1.06 16.69
C LYS A 561 -13.91 0.32 15.57
N GLY A 562 -12.84 0.90 15.03
CA GLY A 562 -12.08 0.30 13.94
C GLY A 562 -11.44 -1.04 14.31
N ILE A 563 -10.98 -1.18 15.56
CA ILE A 563 -10.48 -2.45 16.13
C ILE A 563 -11.57 -3.52 16.14
N GLU A 564 -12.77 -3.14 16.58
CA GLU A 564 -13.92 -4.04 16.65
C GLU A 564 -14.35 -4.51 15.26
N ASP A 565 -14.47 -3.58 14.32
CA ASP A 565 -14.94 -3.84 12.96
C ASP A 565 -13.92 -4.70 12.14
N ASN A 566 -12.62 -4.68 12.51
CA ASN A 566 -11.54 -5.33 11.76
C ASN A 566 -10.76 -6.39 12.56
N ARG A 567 -11.33 -6.98 13.60
CA ARG A 567 -10.68 -7.92 14.56
C ARG A 567 -9.88 -9.05 13.89
N GLY A 568 -10.35 -9.57 12.77
CA GLY A 568 -9.72 -10.70 12.09
C GLY A 568 -8.60 -10.34 11.12
N ASP A 569 -8.38 -9.05 10.86
CA ASP A 569 -7.50 -8.56 9.80
C ASP A 569 -6.56 -7.42 10.22
N LEU A 570 -6.64 -7.01 11.47
CA LEU A 570 -5.82 -5.95 12.05
C LEU A 570 -5.35 -6.35 13.44
N VAL A 571 -4.07 -6.15 13.71
CA VAL A 571 -3.52 -6.17 15.07
C VAL A 571 -3.11 -4.75 15.46
N VAL A 572 -3.54 -4.28 16.61
CA VAL A 572 -3.15 -2.97 17.13
C VAL A 572 -2.25 -3.15 18.34
N ILE A 573 -1.14 -2.44 18.35
CA ILE A 573 -0.18 -2.39 19.46
C ILE A 573 -0.11 -0.95 19.97
N LEU A 574 -0.47 -0.74 21.23
CA LEU A 574 -0.31 0.53 21.93
C LEU A 574 1.01 0.49 22.69
N ALA A 575 1.93 1.39 22.37
CA ALA A 575 3.22 1.45 23.05
C ALA A 575 3.37 2.74 23.85
N GLY A 576 4.07 2.66 24.99
CA GLY A 576 4.36 3.82 25.83
C GLY A 576 5.07 3.49 27.12
N TYR A 577 5.27 4.50 27.96
CA TYR A 577 5.89 4.34 29.28
C TYR A 577 4.88 3.74 30.26
N THR A 578 5.37 2.88 31.16
CA THR A 578 4.52 2.07 32.02
C THR A 578 3.53 2.90 32.85
N LYS A 579 4.00 3.98 33.47
CA LYS A 579 3.17 4.85 34.31
C LYS A 579 2.09 5.61 33.52
N GLU A 580 2.50 6.20 32.41
CA GLU A 580 1.64 6.99 31.50
C GLU A 580 0.58 6.11 30.85
N MET A 581 0.96 4.88 30.45
CA MET A 581 0.02 3.91 29.89
C MET A 581 -1.01 3.42 30.91
N GLN A 582 -0.63 3.22 32.16
CA GLN A 582 -1.58 2.87 33.23
C GLN A 582 -2.62 3.97 33.43
N LEU A 583 -2.21 5.25 33.45
CA LEU A 583 -3.12 6.41 33.53
C LEU A 583 -4.04 6.48 32.31
N PHE A 584 -3.49 6.30 31.13
CA PHE A 584 -4.25 6.29 29.86
C PHE A 584 -5.33 5.22 29.84
N LEU A 585 -5.00 3.99 30.23
CA LEU A 585 -5.94 2.87 30.26
C LEU A 585 -7.01 3.03 31.35
N SER A 586 -6.66 3.62 32.50
CA SER A 586 -7.61 3.88 33.58
C SER A 586 -8.65 4.96 33.18
N ALA A 587 -8.28 5.88 32.31
CA ALA A 587 -9.18 6.93 31.82
C ALA A 587 -10.17 6.41 30.76
N ASN A 588 -9.92 5.25 30.13
CA ASN A 588 -10.79 4.69 29.08
C ASN A 588 -10.97 3.17 29.26
N SER A 589 -12.05 2.78 29.93
CA SER A 589 -12.38 1.37 30.19
C SER A 589 -12.65 0.55 28.90
N GLY A 590 -13.07 1.22 27.83
CA GLY A 590 -13.29 0.60 26.51
C GLY A 590 -12.00 0.11 25.87
N LEU A 591 -10.89 0.82 26.04
CA LEU A 591 -9.56 0.37 25.59
C LEU A 591 -9.07 -0.82 26.41
N ALA A 592 -9.12 -0.74 27.74
CA ALA A 592 -8.59 -1.79 28.62
C ALA A 592 -9.20 -3.17 28.31
N SER A 593 -10.49 -3.23 27.99
CA SER A 593 -11.20 -4.49 27.68
C SER A 593 -10.78 -5.11 26.33
N ARG A 594 -10.30 -4.30 25.39
CA ARG A 594 -9.90 -4.73 24.03
C ARG A 594 -8.43 -5.09 23.90
N PHE A 595 -7.61 -4.75 24.89
CA PHE A 595 -6.19 -5.04 24.92
C PHE A 595 -5.83 -5.96 26.11
N PRO A 596 -6.22 -7.24 26.08
CA PRO A 596 -5.96 -8.17 27.17
C PRO A 596 -4.48 -8.53 27.29
N ASN A 597 -3.71 -8.35 26.22
CA ASN A 597 -2.32 -8.73 26.15
C ASN A 597 -1.42 -7.55 26.52
N GLN A 598 -0.87 -7.58 27.73
CA GLN A 598 0.04 -6.54 28.21
C GLN A 598 1.44 -7.14 28.35
N ILE A 599 2.41 -6.51 27.71
CA ILE A 599 3.80 -6.97 27.64
C ILE A 599 4.69 -5.85 28.18
N GLU A 600 5.43 -6.15 29.24
CA GLU A 600 6.41 -5.24 29.82
C GLU A 600 7.79 -5.52 29.23
N PHE A 601 8.46 -4.46 28.79
CA PHE A 601 9.82 -4.49 28.29
C PHE A 601 10.74 -3.99 29.39
N PRO A 602 11.47 -4.88 30.06
CA PRO A 602 12.39 -4.49 31.12
C PRO A 602 13.57 -3.71 30.55
N ASP A 603 14.24 -2.96 31.42
CA ASP A 603 15.50 -2.33 31.06
C ASP A 603 16.60 -3.41 30.90
N TYR A 604 17.52 -3.13 30.00
CA TYR A 604 18.66 -4.04 29.76
C TYR A 604 19.70 -3.93 30.84
N THR A 605 20.34 -5.05 31.16
CA THR A 605 21.54 -5.11 31.99
C THR A 605 22.76 -4.58 31.24
N GLY A 606 23.84 -4.24 31.92
CA GLY A 606 25.10 -3.81 31.30
C GLY A 606 25.64 -4.83 30.29
N GLU A 607 25.58 -6.13 30.63
CA GLU A 607 25.97 -7.21 29.71
C GLU A 607 25.10 -7.24 28.44
N GLU A 608 23.80 -7.05 28.57
CA GLU A 608 22.89 -7.00 27.41
C GLU A 608 23.15 -5.76 26.55
N LEU A 609 23.40 -4.59 27.15
CA LEU A 609 23.77 -3.36 26.45
C LEU A 609 25.10 -3.51 25.72
N TYR A 610 26.09 -4.17 26.34
CA TYR A 610 27.32 -4.50 25.64
C TYR A 610 27.10 -5.40 24.43
N ARG A 611 26.29 -6.45 24.56
CA ARG A 611 25.93 -7.34 23.44
C ARG A 611 25.16 -6.59 22.33
N ILE A 612 24.29 -5.65 22.68
CA ILE A 612 23.62 -4.76 21.72
C ILE A 612 24.66 -3.90 21.01
N THR A 613 25.63 -3.34 21.72
CA THR A 613 26.74 -2.55 21.14
C THR A 613 27.54 -3.39 20.15
N LEU A 614 27.88 -4.63 20.49
CA LEU A 614 28.57 -5.57 19.59
C LEU A 614 27.76 -5.85 18.32
N SER A 615 26.46 -6.10 18.47
CA SER A 615 25.56 -6.37 17.33
C SER A 615 25.49 -5.18 16.39
N ILE A 616 25.34 -3.96 16.92
CA ILE A 616 25.30 -2.74 16.12
C ILE A 616 26.68 -2.48 15.45
N ALA A 617 27.79 -2.66 16.17
CA ALA A 617 29.14 -2.52 15.63
C ALA A 617 29.36 -3.48 14.45
N LYS A 618 29.02 -4.76 14.62
CA LYS A 618 29.12 -5.78 13.57
C LYS A 618 28.29 -5.42 12.34
N SER A 619 27.07 -4.91 12.52
CA SER A 619 26.21 -4.49 11.42
C SER A 619 26.77 -3.30 10.62
N LYS A 620 27.60 -2.46 11.27
CA LYS A 620 28.30 -1.33 10.67
C LYS A 620 29.71 -1.68 10.16
N GLY A 621 30.15 -2.96 10.27
CA GLY A 621 31.47 -3.42 9.83
C GLY A 621 32.60 -3.15 10.81
N TYR A 622 32.28 -2.87 12.09
CA TYR A 622 33.25 -2.65 13.16
C TYR A 622 33.30 -3.85 14.12
N HIS A 623 34.43 -4.00 14.80
CA HIS A 623 34.59 -4.94 15.92
C HIS A 623 35.26 -4.24 17.10
N LEU A 624 34.88 -4.66 18.28
CA LEU A 624 35.42 -4.14 19.54
C LEU A 624 36.57 -5.02 20.00
N ASP A 625 37.64 -4.40 20.52
CA ASP A 625 38.70 -5.10 21.23
C ASP A 625 38.14 -5.76 22.51
N GLU A 626 38.66 -6.93 22.90
CA GLU A 626 38.20 -7.66 24.08
C GLU A 626 38.29 -6.82 25.36
N SER A 627 39.27 -5.94 25.47
CA SER A 627 39.43 -5.02 26.61
C SER A 627 38.29 -4.00 26.77
N CYS A 628 37.47 -3.77 25.73
CA CYS A 628 36.30 -2.91 25.82
C CYS A 628 35.20 -3.52 26.71
N ARG A 629 35.15 -4.86 26.85
CA ARG A 629 34.04 -5.56 27.48
C ARG A 629 33.79 -5.09 28.90
N ASP A 630 34.76 -5.29 29.76
CA ASP A 630 34.59 -5.03 31.22
C ASP A 630 34.38 -3.53 31.51
N VAL A 631 34.99 -2.67 30.70
CA VAL A 631 34.85 -1.21 30.80
C VAL A 631 33.45 -0.77 30.45
N LEU A 632 32.91 -1.26 29.31
CA LEU A 632 31.57 -0.92 28.84
C LEU A 632 30.49 -1.51 29.77
N ILE A 633 30.59 -2.76 30.16
CA ILE A 633 29.62 -3.40 31.06
C ILE A 633 29.48 -2.60 32.33
N LYS A 634 30.64 -2.32 32.99
CA LYS A 634 30.65 -1.55 34.24
C LYS A 634 30.01 -0.18 34.06
N TRP A 635 30.37 0.52 33.00
CA TRP A 635 29.81 1.85 32.73
C TRP A 635 28.29 1.78 32.46
N TYR A 636 27.82 0.80 31.67
CA TYR A 636 26.40 0.62 31.44
C TYR A 636 25.62 0.31 32.72
N ASP A 637 26.17 -0.56 33.59
CA ASP A 637 25.53 -0.86 34.88
C ASP A 637 25.45 0.38 35.78
N GLU A 638 26.48 1.22 35.78
CA GLU A 638 26.49 2.49 36.52
C GLU A 638 25.42 3.47 35.97
N GLN A 639 25.28 3.58 34.64
CA GLN A 639 24.26 4.43 34.02
C GLN A 639 22.85 3.91 34.32
N GLN A 640 22.62 2.59 34.25
CA GLN A 640 21.33 1.98 34.59
C GLN A 640 20.98 2.18 36.08
N ALA A 641 21.93 2.08 36.95
CA ALA A 641 21.71 2.32 38.38
C ALA A 641 21.43 3.80 38.72
N ALA A 642 21.97 4.74 37.91
CA ALA A 642 21.78 6.17 38.12
C ALA A 642 20.39 6.62 37.69
N ASP A 643 19.93 6.27 36.46
CA ASP A 643 18.62 6.66 35.94
C ASP A 643 18.19 5.77 34.77
N ALA A 644 17.65 4.60 35.05
CA ALA A 644 17.15 3.68 34.04
C ALA A 644 15.97 4.27 33.21
N ALA A 645 15.23 5.24 33.75
CA ALA A 645 14.05 5.78 33.09
C ALA A 645 14.39 6.70 31.91
N THR A 646 15.53 7.43 32.00
CA THR A 646 15.88 8.45 30.98
C THR A 646 17.12 8.13 30.16
N ASN A 647 17.95 7.16 30.58
CA ASN A 647 19.22 6.85 29.91
C ASN A 647 19.07 6.31 28.48
N GLY A 648 17.89 5.79 28.11
CA GLY A 648 17.54 5.41 26.74
C GLY A 648 17.97 4.01 26.32
N ASN A 649 18.45 3.14 27.25
CA ASN A 649 18.73 1.72 26.97
C ASN A 649 19.50 1.48 25.65
N GLY A 650 18.96 0.74 24.71
CA GLY A 650 19.59 0.47 23.41
C GLY A 650 19.90 1.72 22.56
N ARG A 651 19.21 2.85 22.80
CA ARG A 651 19.58 4.14 22.19
C ARG A 651 20.88 4.67 22.78
N MET A 652 21.09 4.49 24.11
CA MET A 652 22.36 4.82 24.77
C MET A 652 23.50 4.00 24.17
N ALA A 653 23.34 2.69 24.03
CA ALA A 653 24.35 1.81 23.43
C ALA A 653 24.72 2.27 22.00
N ARG A 654 23.73 2.65 21.20
CA ARG A 654 23.94 3.20 19.85
C ARG A 654 24.72 4.52 19.89
N ASN A 655 24.31 5.45 20.74
CA ASN A 655 24.94 6.78 20.83
C ASN A 655 26.40 6.67 21.27
N VAL A 656 26.70 5.80 22.24
CA VAL A 656 28.07 5.54 22.73
C VAL A 656 28.93 4.97 21.60
N LEU A 657 28.41 3.98 20.86
CA LEU A 657 29.10 3.43 19.71
C LEU A 657 29.34 4.46 18.61
N GLU A 658 28.37 5.29 18.30
CA GLU A 658 28.51 6.34 17.26
C GLU A 658 29.58 7.37 17.65
N LYS A 659 29.67 7.73 18.93
CA LYS A 659 30.78 8.57 19.44
C LYS A 659 32.12 7.85 19.32
N ALA A 660 32.18 6.57 19.68
CA ALA A 660 33.41 5.78 19.59
C ALA A 660 33.93 5.67 18.15
N ILE A 661 33.04 5.50 17.16
CA ILE A 661 33.40 5.49 15.73
C ILE A 661 34.00 6.84 15.31
N LEU A 662 33.44 7.96 15.78
CA LEU A 662 33.98 9.29 15.50
C LEU A 662 35.36 9.49 16.12
N ASN A 663 35.60 9.00 17.33
CA ASN A 663 36.88 9.11 18.01
C ASN A 663 37.92 8.19 17.38
N GLN A 664 37.55 6.97 17.00
CA GLN A 664 38.38 6.09 16.18
C GLN A 664 38.86 6.81 14.92
N ALA A 665 37.96 7.47 14.16
CA ALA A 665 38.32 8.20 12.97
C ALA A 665 39.41 9.28 13.26
N ARG A 666 39.33 9.97 14.41
CA ARG A 666 40.38 10.91 14.83
C ARG A 666 41.71 10.22 15.14
N ARG A 667 41.69 9.05 15.78
CA ARG A 667 42.87 8.22 16.05
C ARG A 667 43.53 7.73 14.77
N LEU A 668 42.73 7.25 13.78
CA LEU A 668 43.22 6.76 12.50
C LEU A 668 43.92 7.85 11.64
N VAL A 669 43.54 9.11 11.80
CA VAL A 669 44.25 10.22 11.14
C VAL A 669 45.68 10.37 11.69
N ALA A 670 45.90 10.01 12.94
CA ALA A 670 47.22 10.09 13.57
C ALA A 670 48.07 8.82 13.37
N ASP A 671 47.45 7.68 13.10
CA ASP A 671 48.12 6.37 12.93
C ASP A 671 47.56 5.69 11.63
N ALA A 672 48.35 5.76 10.56
CA ALA A 672 47.94 5.25 9.24
C ALA A 672 48.00 3.71 9.14
N ASP A 673 48.66 3.01 10.07
CA ASP A 673 48.82 1.55 10.08
C ASP A 673 47.80 0.85 10.99
N ALA A 674 46.91 1.59 11.64
CA ALA A 674 45.91 1.04 12.55
C ALA A 674 44.77 0.33 11.78
N ASP A 675 44.21 -0.73 12.41
CA ASP A 675 43.05 -1.45 11.89
C ASP A 675 41.83 -0.51 11.77
N LEU A 676 41.33 -0.38 10.57
CA LEU A 676 40.21 0.53 10.23
C LEU A 676 38.87 0.08 10.81
N ALA A 677 38.74 -1.17 11.24
CA ALA A 677 37.50 -1.72 11.77
C ALA A 677 37.52 -1.89 13.30
N LEU A 678 38.70 -1.79 13.95
CA LEU A 678 38.89 -2.06 15.37
C LEU A 678 38.60 -0.82 16.23
N LEU A 679 37.70 -0.98 17.19
CA LEU A 679 37.42 -0.03 18.27
C LEU A 679 38.13 -0.41 19.55
N LEU A 680 38.83 0.56 20.15
CA LEU A 680 39.59 0.38 21.38
C LEU A 680 38.87 1.06 22.58
N PRO A 681 39.16 0.70 23.84
CA PRO A 681 38.56 1.35 25.02
C PRO A 681 38.73 2.87 25.03
N GLY A 682 39.85 3.39 24.50
CA GLY A 682 40.11 4.82 24.42
C GLY A 682 39.28 5.56 23.39
N ASP A 683 38.63 4.85 22.48
CA ASP A 683 37.69 5.45 21.52
C ASP A 683 36.32 5.76 22.18
N PHE A 684 36.01 5.10 23.30
CA PHE A 684 34.81 5.30 24.10
C PHE A 684 35.04 6.39 25.15
N GLU A 685 34.47 7.56 24.96
CA GLU A 685 34.45 8.64 25.97
C GLU A 685 33.33 8.34 26.96
N LEU A 686 33.69 7.59 28.02
CA LEU A 686 32.79 7.14 29.10
C LEU A 686 32.89 8.12 30.26
N GLU A 687 32.34 9.35 30.15
CA GLU A 687 32.25 10.31 31.25
C GLU A 687 30.98 10.08 32.10
#